data_1dff234e9537ec3e217d635a7b6d5faa
#
_entry.id   1dff234e9537ec3e217d635a7b6d5faa
#
_cell.length_a   1.000
_cell.length_b   1.000
_cell.length_c   1.000
_cell.angle_alpha   90.00
_cell.angle_beta   90.00
_cell.angle_gamma   90.00
#
_symmetry.space_group_name_H-M   'P 1'
#
loop_
_entity.id
_entity.type
_entity.pdbx_description
1 polymer ?
#
loop_
_entity_poly.entity_id
_entity_poly.type
_entity_poly.pdbx_seq_one_letter_code
_entity_poly.pdbx_strand_id
1 'polypeptide(L)'
;MFHGPLYMRLLRVGFVLILSLAASAARAGFESWRIDEVYSNADGSRQFIVLKESSGLNGMNTLAGRTLTASHAGVTKTYTFALDLPTMLTASARVLIATQGVAATGLVTPDYVIPDRFIATDGGTLNFANVDSFGYPGLPTDGVNALFVSTLPGPNTGPNIATNFAGVAASLPVTTVSVVEFYNPALDHYFISPLAPDIDALDRGVFGGWARTGFTFNAFPSQASGGPGVNPACRFFIPPEHGNSHFFSASPADCTFILGQIGTNPSFSGYIYETPNAFYIALANTTTGACPAGTIPVYRLWNQRFDSNHRFTIDPVIKDQMIARGYAVEGYGAPNVNMCASGAGQPDPQFTASAASPFVPGCDGVVATGTLYANSEVEPMLAINPVDSNNLIGVWQQDRWSDGGARGLMTGHSHDGGRTWARTAARFSRCTGGNAANGGDYERATDPWVSFGPDGTAYQISVSFSGEENQPGSSSAVLASRSQDGGRTWSDPATLIRDGPVAFNDKEAITADPTDARYAYATWDRLADNGGPSYLARTTDGGASWEPARAIFDPGAGRQTLNNQIVVLPDGTLVNFMTLFDPDPKLAVIRSGDKGLSWSAPIVIAQALALGVRDPERGTDVRDSAALASIAVGKNGTLAVTWQDSRFSSGTRDGIAFSRSTDGGLTWSFPVRVNSVAGVPAFSPTVAIRDDGTFGITYYDFRNNTSDPSMLQTDLWLAQSADGMTWRESHVTGPFDLSIAPNAQGLFLGDYHALASIGTTFVPFYVKTNNGDLANRTDVFAGRVSSAGTSVKSAAGNTSVEAATWIAEAAAPWVPAPDVQQRLRSTTQRVLEVRRFGHGGIVPGTTE
;
A
#
# COMPACT_ATOMS: atom_id res chain seq x y z
N MET A 1 40.69 52.23 70.30
CA MET A 1 41.98 52.96 70.11
C MET A 1 42.03 53.23 68.61
N PHE A 2 41.86 54.51 68.34
CA PHE A 2 42.60 55.41 67.47
C PHE A 2 42.63 54.98 65.97
N HIS A 3 42.05 55.81 65.24
CA HIS A 3 42.26 56.97 64.39
C HIS A 3 42.32 56.51 62.93
N GLY A 4 41.57 57.00 62.04
CA GLY A 4 41.19 58.33 61.66
C GLY A 4 41.60 58.60 60.23
N PRO A 5 40.95 59.43 59.47
CA PRO A 5 40.83 59.32 58.03
C PRO A 5 41.80 60.14 57.20
N LEU A 6 41.98 59.81 55.92
CA LEU A 6 42.51 60.86 55.02
C LEU A 6 41.81 60.74 53.63
N TYR A 7 41.21 61.88 53.30
CA TYR A 7 40.73 62.25 51.97
C TYR A 7 41.85 62.32 50.98
N MET A 8 41.72 61.81 49.80
CA MET A 8 42.33 62.46 48.64
C MET A 8 41.46 62.28 47.38
N ARG A 9 41.01 63.38 46.87
CA ARG A 9 40.42 63.58 45.56
C ARG A 9 41.38 63.19 44.47
N LEU A 10 40.93 62.50 43.42
CA LEU A 10 41.44 62.80 42.07
C LEU A 10 40.52 62.23 40.94
N LEU A 11 40.18 63.15 40.11
CA LEU A 11 39.87 63.10 38.68
C LEU A 11 39.10 61.93 38.14
N ARG A 12 37.90 62.24 37.77
CA ARG A 12 37.14 61.55 36.73
C ARG A 12 37.80 61.82 35.38
N VAL A 13 38.33 60.76 34.74
CA VAL A 13 38.57 60.72 33.29
C VAL A 13 37.57 59.73 32.75
N GLY A 14 36.53 60.24 32.11
CA GLY A 14 35.53 59.44 31.40
C GLY A 14 36.15 58.83 30.15
N PHE A 15 36.32 57.56 30.14
CA PHE A 15 36.52 56.80 28.93
C PHE A 15 35.11 56.40 28.41
N VAL A 16 34.60 57.20 27.49
CA VAL A 16 33.46 56.85 26.67
C VAL A 16 33.95 55.81 25.66
N LEU A 17 33.74 54.56 25.99
CA LEU A 17 33.85 53.43 25.01
C LEU A 17 32.63 53.50 24.05
N ILE A 18 32.81 54.18 22.93
CA ILE A 18 31.87 54.12 21.80
C ILE A 18 31.99 52.69 21.26
N LEU A 19 31.10 51.81 21.70
CA LEU A 19 30.81 50.58 20.97
C LEU A 19 30.09 50.98 19.66
N SER A 20 30.88 51.18 18.59
CA SER A 20 30.33 51.24 17.24
C SER A 20 29.81 49.85 16.94
N LEU A 21 28.53 49.57 17.19
CA LEU A 21 27.81 48.57 16.46
C LEU A 21 27.78 49.02 14.99
N ALA A 22 28.74 48.55 14.23
CA ALA A 22 28.62 48.52 12.80
C ALA A 22 27.48 47.52 12.53
N ALA A 23 26.25 48.00 12.49
CA ALA A 23 25.21 47.34 11.75
C ALA A 23 25.73 47.28 10.31
N SER A 24 26.32 46.15 9.90
CA SER A 24 26.54 45.88 8.51
C SER A 24 25.16 45.92 7.89
N ALA A 25 24.80 47.02 7.26
CA ALA A 25 23.64 47.08 6.37
C ALA A 25 23.84 45.90 5.43
N ALA A 26 22.99 44.91 5.52
CA ALA A 26 22.95 43.79 4.59
C ALA A 26 22.81 44.44 3.20
N ARG A 27 23.88 44.45 2.41
CA ARG A 27 23.83 44.90 1.03
C ARG A 27 22.96 43.90 0.33
N ALA A 28 21.82 44.35 -0.18
CA ALA A 28 21.03 43.55 -1.09
C ALA A 28 21.90 43.18 -2.29
N GLY A 29 22.14 41.90 -2.48
CA GLY A 29 23.06 41.38 -3.48
C GLY A 29 22.52 40.09 -4.13
N PHE A 30 23.32 39.48 -4.98
CA PHE A 30 23.03 38.21 -5.64
C PHE A 30 24.32 37.42 -5.96
N GLU A 31 25.47 37.94 -5.60
CA GLU A 31 26.77 37.47 -6.09
C GLU A 31 27.18 36.12 -5.49
N SER A 32 26.53 35.63 -4.45
CA SER A 32 26.83 34.36 -3.79
C SER A 32 26.02 33.18 -4.33
N TRP A 33 25.09 33.41 -5.26
CA TRP A 33 24.35 32.32 -5.90
C TRP A 33 25.21 31.55 -6.89
N ARG A 34 25.10 30.21 -6.84
CA ARG A 34 25.80 29.27 -7.74
C ARG A 34 24.82 28.29 -8.30
N ILE A 35 25.06 27.82 -9.52
CA ILE A 35 24.35 26.70 -10.15
C ILE A 35 24.69 25.44 -9.36
N ASP A 36 23.69 24.80 -8.74
CA ASP A 36 23.87 23.63 -7.85
C ASP A 36 23.44 22.35 -8.54
N GLU A 37 22.28 22.38 -9.27
CA GLU A 37 21.70 21.23 -9.93
C GLU A 37 21.08 21.63 -11.27
N VAL A 38 21.21 20.74 -12.28
CA VAL A 38 20.64 20.93 -13.62
C VAL A 38 19.99 19.63 -14.07
N TYR A 39 18.73 19.70 -14.46
CA TYR A 39 17.93 18.57 -14.90
C TYR A 39 17.24 18.85 -16.24
N SER A 40 17.11 17.78 -17.05
CA SER A 40 16.24 17.75 -18.23
C SER A 40 15.70 16.35 -18.44
N ASN A 41 14.40 16.24 -18.75
CA ASN A 41 13.90 15.04 -19.39
C ASN A 41 14.30 15.00 -20.88
N ALA A 42 14.06 13.87 -21.54
CA ALA A 42 14.56 13.61 -22.89
C ALA A 42 14.10 14.61 -23.96
N ASP A 43 12.87 15.12 -23.86
CA ASP A 43 12.30 16.07 -24.84
C ASP A 43 12.45 17.54 -24.44
N GLY A 44 13.02 17.82 -23.26
CA GLY A 44 13.24 19.18 -22.75
C GLY A 44 11.95 19.90 -22.31
N SER A 45 10.82 19.21 -22.20
CA SER A 45 9.56 19.80 -21.69
C SER A 45 9.59 20.00 -20.18
N ARG A 46 10.39 19.18 -19.47
CA ARG A 46 10.61 19.27 -18.03
C ARG A 46 12.11 19.53 -17.78
N GLN A 47 12.45 20.80 -17.55
CA GLN A 47 13.80 21.21 -17.23
C GLN A 47 13.81 22.07 -15.98
N PHE A 48 14.85 21.93 -15.16
CA PHE A 48 15.06 22.90 -14.09
C PHE A 48 16.54 23.14 -13.80
N ILE A 49 16.80 24.28 -13.19
CA ILE A 49 18.06 24.69 -12.62
C ILE A 49 17.80 25.08 -11.17
N VAL A 50 18.57 24.54 -10.24
CA VAL A 50 18.58 25.00 -8.86
C VAL A 50 19.80 25.88 -8.66
N LEU A 51 19.57 27.12 -8.22
CA LEU A 51 20.63 27.96 -7.68
C LEU A 51 20.69 27.76 -6.17
N LYS A 52 21.89 27.75 -5.60
CA LYS A 52 22.16 27.69 -4.17
C LYS A 52 22.97 28.87 -3.70
N GLU A 53 22.52 29.48 -2.61
CA GLU A 53 23.36 30.47 -1.91
C GLU A 53 24.50 29.74 -1.20
N SER A 54 25.75 29.99 -1.66
CA SER A 54 26.95 29.19 -1.33
C SER A 54 27.81 29.74 -0.19
N SER A 55 27.49 30.94 0.30
CA SER A 55 28.31 31.64 1.28
C SER A 55 27.68 31.76 2.68
N GLY A 56 26.46 31.26 2.85
CA GLY A 56 25.69 31.34 4.10
C GLY A 56 25.25 32.79 4.42
N LEU A 57 25.02 33.61 3.39
CA LEU A 57 24.75 35.05 3.53
C LEU A 57 23.26 35.35 3.37
N ASN A 58 22.73 36.18 4.27
CA ASN A 58 21.45 36.84 4.09
C ASN A 58 21.55 38.10 3.24
N GLY A 59 20.44 38.55 2.64
CA GLY A 59 20.40 39.75 1.81
C GLY A 59 20.78 39.53 0.34
N MET A 60 20.88 38.27 -0.10
CA MET A 60 21.21 37.94 -1.50
C MET A 60 19.93 37.79 -2.35
N ASN A 61 18.96 38.66 -2.18
CA ASN A 61 17.59 38.52 -2.76
C ASN A 61 17.36 39.36 -4.04
N THR A 62 18.32 40.18 -4.49
CA THR A 62 18.11 41.09 -5.65
C THR A 62 18.37 40.39 -6.98
N LEU A 63 17.39 39.60 -7.46
CA LEU A 63 17.48 38.89 -8.72
C LEU A 63 16.83 39.65 -9.91
N ALA A 64 15.96 40.60 -9.66
CA ALA A 64 15.25 41.35 -10.71
C ALA A 64 16.27 42.02 -11.67
N GLY A 65 16.00 41.85 -12.99
CA GLY A 65 16.87 42.36 -14.06
C GLY A 65 18.16 41.57 -14.28
N ARG A 66 18.47 40.53 -13.47
CA ARG A 66 19.58 39.61 -13.73
C ARG A 66 19.23 38.63 -14.85
N THR A 67 20.24 38.00 -15.44
CA THR A 67 20.04 37.08 -16.55
C THR A 67 20.59 35.70 -16.25
N LEU A 68 19.89 34.70 -16.72
CA LEU A 68 20.37 33.34 -16.86
C LEU A 68 20.45 33.02 -18.35
N THR A 69 21.63 32.61 -18.83
CA THR A 69 21.80 32.23 -20.24
C THR A 69 22.16 30.77 -20.39
N ALA A 70 21.65 30.15 -21.47
CA ALA A 70 22.01 28.81 -21.90
C ALA A 70 22.55 28.89 -23.34
N SER A 71 23.85 28.57 -23.53
CA SER A 71 24.50 28.61 -24.83
C SER A 71 24.86 27.20 -25.31
N HIS A 72 24.52 26.89 -26.56
CA HIS A 72 24.85 25.64 -27.24
C HIS A 72 24.95 25.87 -28.75
N ALA A 73 25.95 25.26 -29.39
CA ALA A 73 26.14 25.30 -30.86
C ALA A 73 26.02 26.71 -31.48
N GLY A 74 26.54 27.74 -30.82
CA GLY A 74 26.51 29.14 -31.27
C GLY A 74 25.17 29.87 -31.03
N VAL A 75 24.17 29.20 -30.44
CA VAL A 75 22.90 29.80 -30.05
C VAL A 75 22.88 30.06 -28.55
N THR A 76 22.48 31.27 -28.13
CA THR A 76 22.30 31.63 -26.73
C THR A 76 20.86 32.01 -26.46
N LYS A 77 20.23 31.31 -25.53
CA LYS A 77 18.92 31.63 -24.97
C LYS A 77 19.12 32.41 -23.68
N THR A 78 18.30 33.43 -23.46
CA THR A 78 18.41 34.30 -22.29
C THR A 78 17.05 34.36 -21.56
N TYR A 79 17.12 34.19 -20.26
CA TYR A 79 16.02 34.45 -19.34
C TYR A 79 16.37 35.60 -18.43
N THR A 80 15.48 36.57 -18.26
CA THR A 80 15.68 37.73 -17.35
C THR A 80 14.72 37.57 -16.18
N PHE A 81 15.24 37.60 -14.97
CA PHE A 81 14.46 37.51 -13.74
C PHE A 81 13.56 38.73 -13.60
N ALA A 82 12.26 38.52 -13.48
CA ALA A 82 11.28 39.61 -13.42
C ALA A 82 11.13 40.25 -12.03
N LEU A 83 11.39 39.49 -10.98
CA LEU A 83 11.18 39.89 -9.58
C LEU A 83 12.36 39.49 -8.72
N ASP A 84 12.52 40.20 -7.59
CA ASP A 84 13.41 39.81 -6.49
C ASP A 84 12.80 38.65 -5.69
N LEU A 85 13.63 37.95 -4.90
CA LEU A 85 13.13 36.95 -3.97
C LEU A 85 12.30 37.60 -2.84
N PRO A 86 11.30 36.90 -2.30
CA PRO A 86 10.31 37.52 -1.41
C PRO A 86 10.85 37.96 -0.05
N THR A 87 11.99 37.42 0.38
CA THR A 87 12.61 37.78 1.66
C THR A 87 14.14 37.89 1.56
N MET A 88 14.74 38.59 2.53
CA MET A 88 16.22 38.72 2.66
C MET A 88 16.86 37.51 3.37
N LEU A 89 16.08 36.51 3.80
CA LEU A 89 16.56 35.31 4.49
C LEU A 89 17.05 34.29 3.44
N THR A 90 18.21 34.54 2.89
CA THR A 90 18.78 33.80 1.75
C THR A 90 19.91 32.85 2.13
N ALA A 91 20.38 32.87 3.39
CA ALA A 91 21.51 32.07 3.83
C ALA A 91 21.29 30.56 3.56
N SER A 92 22.15 29.98 2.71
CA SER A 92 22.10 28.60 2.26
C SER A 92 20.78 28.19 1.56
N ALA A 93 19.92 29.15 1.18
CA ALA A 93 18.68 28.90 0.47
C ALA A 93 18.91 28.37 -0.95
N ARG A 94 17.90 27.79 -1.54
CA ARG A 94 17.85 27.37 -2.95
C ARG A 94 16.79 28.16 -3.71
N VAL A 95 16.95 28.28 -5.01
CA VAL A 95 15.98 28.92 -5.93
C VAL A 95 15.77 28.00 -7.11
N LEU A 96 14.52 27.66 -7.37
CA LEU A 96 14.10 26.80 -8.47
C LEU A 96 13.70 27.62 -9.69
N ILE A 97 14.42 27.41 -10.78
CA ILE A 97 14.13 27.97 -12.09
C ILE A 97 13.75 26.79 -12.99
N ALA A 98 12.48 26.72 -13.43
CA ALA A 98 12.01 25.53 -14.11
C ALA A 98 11.04 25.84 -15.26
N THR A 99 10.84 24.87 -16.16
CA THR A 99 9.87 24.98 -17.26
C THR A 99 8.43 24.87 -16.75
N GLN A 100 7.48 25.30 -17.60
CA GLN A 100 6.06 25.12 -17.30
C GLN A 100 5.67 23.64 -17.10
N GLY A 101 6.35 22.72 -17.81
CA GLY A 101 6.16 21.28 -17.63
C GLY A 101 6.56 20.76 -16.23
N VAL A 102 7.51 21.43 -15.55
CA VAL A 102 7.81 21.17 -14.14
C VAL A 102 6.71 21.74 -13.24
N ALA A 103 6.32 23.01 -13.46
CA ALA A 103 5.25 23.65 -12.70
C ALA A 103 3.92 22.88 -12.78
N ALA A 104 3.61 22.33 -13.96
CA ALA A 104 2.40 21.54 -14.20
C ALA A 104 2.36 20.19 -13.44
N THR A 105 3.49 19.73 -12.89
CA THR A 105 3.50 18.52 -12.04
C THR A 105 2.82 18.74 -10.69
N GLY A 106 2.74 19.98 -10.22
CA GLY A 106 2.19 20.32 -8.91
C GLY A 106 3.06 19.91 -7.72
N LEU A 107 4.21 19.25 -7.95
CA LEU A 107 5.07 18.68 -6.90
C LEU A 107 5.89 19.73 -6.18
N VAL A 108 6.38 20.71 -6.95
CA VAL A 108 7.12 21.86 -6.45
C VAL A 108 6.77 23.07 -7.30
N THR A 109 6.47 24.19 -6.67
CA THR A 109 6.21 25.44 -7.37
C THR A 109 7.55 26.11 -7.71
N PRO A 110 7.89 26.30 -9.00
CA PRO A 110 9.10 27.05 -9.36
C PRO A 110 9.04 28.50 -8.86
N ASP A 111 10.16 29.01 -8.40
CA ASP A 111 10.28 30.45 -8.07
C ASP A 111 10.27 31.30 -9.35
N TYR A 112 10.81 30.75 -10.45
CA TYR A 112 10.82 31.38 -11.77
C TYR A 112 10.54 30.35 -12.86
N VAL A 113 9.80 30.78 -13.92
CA VAL A 113 9.42 29.90 -15.04
C VAL A 113 10.19 30.29 -16.30
N ILE A 114 10.90 29.30 -16.87
CA ILE A 114 11.63 29.43 -18.15
C ILE A 114 10.87 28.68 -19.27
N PRO A 115 11.12 29.05 -20.55
CA PRO A 115 10.57 28.31 -21.69
C PRO A 115 11.03 26.85 -21.73
N ASP A 116 10.20 25.97 -22.30
CA ASP A 116 10.58 24.60 -22.61
C ASP A 116 11.81 24.52 -23.50
N ARG A 117 12.60 23.49 -23.35
CA ARG A 117 13.87 23.30 -24.09
C ARG A 117 14.83 24.48 -23.94
N PHE A 118 14.83 25.17 -22.79
CA PHE A 118 15.76 26.26 -22.52
C PHE A 118 17.20 25.76 -22.45
N ILE A 119 17.42 24.62 -21.82
CA ILE A 119 18.71 23.98 -21.62
C ILE A 119 18.92 22.93 -22.73
N ALA A 120 20.06 22.94 -23.40
CA ALA A 120 20.41 21.89 -24.36
C ALA A 120 20.78 20.60 -23.61
N THR A 121 20.32 19.45 -24.11
CA THR A 121 20.53 18.14 -23.44
C THR A 121 21.86 17.48 -23.80
N ASP A 122 22.40 17.83 -24.96
CA ASP A 122 23.62 17.26 -25.57
C ASP A 122 24.89 18.06 -25.31
N GLY A 123 24.84 18.97 -24.31
CA GLY A 123 25.99 19.79 -23.86
C GLY A 123 25.74 21.27 -24.04
N GLY A 124 26.55 22.08 -23.36
CA GLY A 124 26.40 23.53 -23.42
C GLY A 124 27.05 24.25 -22.23
N THR A 125 26.71 25.55 -22.13
CA THR A 125 27.16 26.38 -21.01
C THR A 125 25.98 27.16 -20.45
N LEU A 126 25.78 27.06 -19.16
CA LEU A 126 24.88 27.92 -18.38
C LEU A 126 25.70 29.05 -17.75
N ASN A 127 25.16 30.27 -17.77
CA ASN A 127 25.78 31.41 -17.08
C ASN A 127 24.70 32.17 -16.30
N PHE A 128 24.91 32.31 -15.01
CA PHE A 128 24.04 33.08 -14.12
C PHE A 128 24.69 34.43 -13.85
N ALA A 129 24.13 35.49 -14.40
CA ALA A 129 24.41 36.91 -14.11
C ALA A 129 25.91 37.27 -14.17
N ASN A 130 26.75 36.56 -14.93
CA ASN A 130 28.21 36.63 -14.97
C ASN A 130 28.91 36.42 -13.62
N VAL A 131 28.20 35.84 -12.63
CA VAL A 131 28.80 35.47 -11.32
C VAL A 131 29.07 33.99 -11.21
N ASP A 132 28.38 33.17 -12.02
CA ASP A 132 28.64 31.74 -12.10
C ASP A 132 28.45 31.22 -13.54
N SER A 133 29.31 30.27 -13.93
CA SER A 133 29.28 29.69 -15.27
C SER A 133 29.59 28.20 -15.20
N PHE A 134 28.72 27.39 -15.77
CA PHE A 134 28.82 25.95 -15.76
C PHE A 134 28.76 25.40 -17.18
N GLY A 135 29.86 24.81 -17.63
CA GLY A 135 29.95 24.05 -18.87
C GLY A 135 29.72 22.57 -18.60
N TYR A 136 28.87 21.89 -19.39
CA TYR A 136 28.52 20.47 -19.26
C TYR A 136 28.60 19.76 -20.61
N PRO A 137 29.07 18.47 -20.64
CA PRO A 137 29.20 17.70 -21.90
C PRO A 137 27.86 17.12 -22.38
N GLY A 138 26.88 17.03 -21.50
CA GLY A 138 25.52 16.52 -21.71
C GLY A 138 24.84 16.32 -20.37
N LEU A 139 23.49 16.31 -20.39
CA LEU A 139 22.66 16.05 -19.21
C LEU A 139 22.18 14.61 -19.21
N PRO A 140 21.97 13.99 -18.05
CA PRO A 140 21.15 12.80 -17.94
C PRO A 140 19.76 13.14 -18.50
N THR A 141 19.27 12.31 -19.42
CA THR A 141 17.92 12.45 -20.00
C THR A 141 17.04 11.26 -19.70
N ASP A 142 17.43 10.46 -18.70
CA ASP A 142 16.72 9.27 -18.23
C ASP A 142 15.45 9.60 -17.43
N GLY A 143 15.21 10.88 -17.16
CA GLY A 143 14.06 11.36 -16.38
C GLY A 143 14.19 11.12 -14.87
N VAL A 144 15.25 10.44 -14.42
CA VAL A 144 15.50 10.12 -13.00
C VAL A 144 16.60 11.00 -12.43
N ASN A 145 17.70 11.17 -13.19
CA ASN A 145 18.91 11.78 -12.70
C ASN A 145 19.07 13.22 -13.17
N ALA A 146 19.68 14.04 -12.33
CA ALA A 146 20.16 15.39 -12.61
C ALA A 146 21.67 15.43 -12.53
N LEU A 147 22.25 16.53 -13.01
CA LEU A 147 23.67 16.84 -12.89
C LEU A 147 23.88 17.81 -11.74
N PHE A 148 24.63 17.38 -10.72
CA PHE A 148 24.99 18.19 -9.55
C PHE A 148 26.38 18.84 -9.76
N VAL A 149 26.44 20.16 -9.59
CA VAL A 149 27.60 20.97 -9.94
C VAL A 149 28.55 21.15 -8.75
N SER A 150 28.03 21.20 -7.54
CA SER A 150 28.77 21.58 -6.31
C SER A 150 29.60 20.46 -5.68
N THR A 151 29.67 19.27 -6.28
CA THR A 151 30.37 18.10 -5.71
C THR A 151 31.77 17.93 -6.33
N LEU A 152 32.84 18.09 -5.52
CA LEU A 152 34.21 17.82 -5.93
C LEU A 152 34.51 16.33 -6.03
N PRO A 153 35.21 15.79 -7.05
CA PRO A 153 36.12 16.51 -7.98
C PRO A 153 35.52 16.95 -9.32
N GLY A 154 34.20 17.03 -9.48
CA GLY A 154 33.53 17.47 -10.70
C GLY A 154 32.04 17.21 -10.63
N PRO A 155 31.25 17.56 -11.66
CA PRO A 155 29.80 17.33 -11.66
C PRO A 155 29.49 15.83 -11.54
N ASN A 156 28.60 15.48 -10.63
CA ASN A 156 28.15 14.13 -10.39
C ASN A 156 26.69 13.97 -10.84
N THR A 157 26.35 12.79 -11.33
CA THR A 157 24.98 12.41 -11.64
C THR A 157 24.33 11.78 -10.41
N GLY A 158 23.10 12.18 -10.08
CA GLY A 158 22.31 11.63 -8.99
C GLY A 158 20.82 11.89 -9.19
N PRO A 159 19.95 11.32 -8.34
CA PRO A 159 18.51 11.55 -8.42
C PRO A 159 18.17 13.04 -8.42
N ASN A 160 17.30 13.50 -9.32
CA ASN A 160 16.88 14.88 -9.42
C ASN A 160 16.12 15.33 -8.17
N ILE A 161 16.38 16.56 -7.68
CA ILE A 161 15.76 17.15 -6.49
C ILE A 161 15.46 18.63 -6.75
N ALA A 162 14.36 18.92 -7.42
CA ALA A 162 13.89 20.28 -7.63
C ALA A 162 13.57 20.93 -6.27
N THR A 163 14.33 21.95 -5.85
CA THR A 163 14.15 22.61 -4.55
C THR A 163 13.92 24.09 -4.74
N ASN A 164 12.77 24.63 -4.28
CA ASN A 164 12.40 26.04 -4.39
C ASN A 164 12.88 26.88 -3.19
N PHE A 165 12.67 28.19 -3.25
CA PHE A 165 13.08 29.14 -2.23
C PHE A 165 12.34 28.97 -0.89
N ALA A 166 11.11 28.45 -0.92
CA ALA A 166 10.37 28.10 0.28
C ALA A 166 10.90 26.82 0.97
N GLY A 167 11.91 26.14 0.39
CA GLY A 167 12.48 24.91 0.92
C GLY A 167 11.69 23.65 0.57
N VAL A 168 10.67 23.76 -0.28
CA VAL A 168 9.95 22.59 -0.80
C VAL A 168 10.83 21.89 -1.82
N ALA A 169 11.09 20.61 -1.63
CA ALA A 169 11.92 19.78 -2.49
C ALA A 169 11.11 18.58 -3.02
N ALA A 170 11.24 18.28 -4.31
CA ALA A 170 10.61 17.11 -4.93
C ALA A 170 11.49 16.54 -6.05
N SER A 171 11.47 15.22 -6.23
CA SER A 171 12.02 14.56 -7.42
C SER A 171 10.96 14.48 -8.50
N LEU A 172 11.32 14.81 -9.75
CA LEU A 172 10.40 14.72 -10.89
C LEU A 172 10.37 13.30 -11.42
N PRO A 173 9.16 12.69 -11.61
CA PRO A 173 9.03 11.33 -12.10
C PRO A 173 9.21 11.21 -13.61
N VAL A 174 9.60 10.00 -14.03
CA VAL A 174 9.56 9.60 -15.44
C VAL A 174 8.11 9.36 -15.88
N THR A 175 7.72 9.85 -17.05
CA THR A 175 6.42 9.50 -17.63
C THR A 175 6.48 8.10 -18.22
N THR A 176 5.89 7.13 -17.55
CA THR A 176 5.78 5.74 -18.02
C THR A 176 4.34 5.32 -18.25
N VAL A 177 4.13 4.21 -18.96
CA VAL A 177 2.85 3.49 -19.05
C VAL A 177 3.03 2.10 -18.49
N SER A 178 2.04 1.60 -17.75
CA SER A 178 2.03 0.23 -17.26
C SER A 178 1.59 -0.72 -18.38
N VAL A 179 2.43 -1.69 -18.70
CA VAL A 179 2.08 -2.80 -19.61
C VAL A 179 1.50 -3.92 -18.76
N VAL A 180 0.21 -4.17 -18.89
CA VAL A 180 -0.56 -5.12 -18.07
C VAL A 180 -0.58 -6.48 -18.71
N GLU A 181 -0.34 -7.55 -17.94
CA GLU A 181 -0.43 -8.93 -18.41
C GLU A 181 -1.81 -9.53 -18.11
N PHE A 182 -2.37 -10.20 -19.12
CA PHE A 182 -3.57 -11.03 -19.04
C PHE A 182 -3.25 -12.48 -19.37
N TYR A 183 -4.03 -13.41 -18.84
CA TYR A 183 -3.94 -14.83 -19.09
C TYR A 183 -5.29 -15.43 -19.39
N ASN A 184 -5.34 -16.32 -20.37
CA ASN A 184 -6.53 -17.12 -20.70
C ASN A 184 -6.23 -18.59 -20.42
N PRO A 185 -6.80 -19.21 -19.38
CA PRO A 185 -6.52 -20.59 -19.00
C PRO A 185 -7.04 -21.62 -20.01
N ALA A 186 -8.09 -21.31 -20.78
CA ALA A 186 -8.62 -22.22 -21.79
C ALA A 186 -7.69 -22.35 -23.01
N LEU A 187 -6.95 -21.30 -23.31
CA LEU A 187 -5.95 -21.27 -24.39
C LEU A 187 -4.54 -21.58 -23.88
N ASP A 188 -4.28 -21.41 -22.58
CA ASP A 188 -2.95 -21.34 -21.97
C ASP A 188 -2.09 -20.26 -22.64
N HIS A 189 -2.68 -19.07 -22.88
CA HIS A 189 -2.06 -17.94 -23.56
C HIS A 189 -1.98 -16.70 -22.69
N TYR A 190 -0.92 -15.92 -22.92
CA TYR A 190 -0.66 -14.64 -22.28
C TYR A 190 -0.81 -13.51 -23.32
N PHE A 191 -1.27 -12.35 -22.85
CA PHE A 191 -1.38 -11.13 -23.63
C PHE A 191 -0.91 -9.95 -22.79
N ILE A 192 -0.21 -9.00 -23.42
CA ILE A 192 0.23 -7.77 -22.73
C ILE A 192 -0.29 -6.54 -23.48
N SER A 193 -0.72 -5.50 -22.77
CA SER A 193 -1.02 -4.20 -23.38
C SER A 193 -0.87 -3.05 -22.39
N PRO A 194 -0.38 -1.87 -22.82
CA PRO A 194 -0.49 -0.61 -22.11
C PRO A 194 -1.67 0.23 -22.61
N LEU A 195 -2.41 -0.23 -23.62
CA LEU A 195 -3.45 0.56 -24.28
C LEU A 195 -4.75 0.47 -23.48
N ALA A 196 -5.26 1.60 -23.04
CA ALA A 196 -6.50 1.66 -22.26
C ALA A 196 -7.69 0.96 -22.92
N PRO A 197 -7.92 1.06 -24.25
CA PRO A 197 -9.01 0.33 -24.91
C PRO A 197 -8.88 -1.19 -24.82
N ASP A 198 -7.66 -1.74 -24.94
CA ASP A 198 -7.45 -3.19 -24.82
C ASP A 198 -7.72 -3.65 -23.39
N ILE A 199 -7.13 -2.94 -22.42
CA ILE A 199 -7.26 -3.23 -20.99
C ILE A 199 -8.74 -3.18 -20.58
N ASP A 200 -9.46 -2.13 -20.95
CA ASP A 200 -10.87 -1.95 -20.65
C ASP A 200 -11.75 -3.04 -21.29
N ALA A 201 -11.49 -3.43 -22.55
CA ALA A 201 -12.23 -4.49 -23.20
C ALA A 201 -12.00 -5.86 -22.54
N LEU A 202 -10.77 -6.16 -22.12
CA LEU A 202 -10.44 -7.41 -21.43
C LEU A 202 -11.02 -7.44 -20.01
N ASP A 203 -10.90 -6.35 -19.26
CA ASP A 203 -11.45 -6.24 -17.90
C ASP A 203 -12.98 -6.37 -17.88
N ARG A 204 -13.67 -5.85 -18.89
CA ARG A 204 -15.14 -5.99 -19.03
C ARG A 204 -15.57 -7.35 -19.61
N GLY A 205 -14.63 -8.26 -19.89
CA GLY A 205 -14.95 -9.57 -20.44
C GLY A 205 -15.50 -9.55 -21.87
N VAL A 206 -15.26 -8.47 -22.65
CA VAL A 206 -15.64 -8.40 -24.09
C VAL A 206 -15.00 -9.57 -24.85
N PHE A 207 -13.79 -9.94 -24.46
CA PHE A 207 -13.10 -11.14 -24.91
C PHE A 207 -13.11 -12.17 -23.76
N GLY A 208 -14.02 -13.12 -23.81
CA GLY A 208 -14.21 -14.09 -22.71
C GLY A 208 -12.96 -14.92 -22.39
N GLY A 209 -12.81 -15.27 -21.11
CA GLY A 209 -11.75 -16.15 -20.60
C GLY A 209 -10.43 -15.49 -20.28
N TRP A 210 -10.26 -14.20 -20.53
CA TRP A 210 -9.05 -13.45 -20.15
C TRP A 210 -9.22 -12.83 -18.75
N ALA A 211 -8.20 -12.98 -17.93
CA ALA A 211 -8.12 -12.33 -16.61
C ALA A 211 -6.71 -11.73 -16.41
N ARG A 212 -6.64 -10.64 -15.64
CA ARG A 212 -5.35 -10.07 -15.26
C ARG A 212 -4.57 -11.06 -14.40
N THR A 213 -3.27 -11.20 -14.67
CA THR A 213 -2.38 -12.04 -13.85
C THR A 213 -1.87 -11.33 -12.61
N GLY A 214 -2.02 -10.00 -12.56
CA GLY A 214 -1.37 -9.15 -11.56
C GLY A 214 0.07 -8.73 -11.94
N PHE A 215 0.66 -9.31 -12.98
CA PHE A 215 1.98 -8.90 -13.46
C PHE A 215 1.90 -7.71 -14.40
N THR A 216 2.84 -6.79 -14.20
CA THR A 216 2.98 -5.59 -15.04
C THR A 216 4.45 -5.20 -15.15
N PHE A 217 4.78 -4.39 -16.15
CA PHE A 217 6.06 -3.70 -16.21
C PHE A 217 5.89 -2.30 -16.81
N ASN A 218 6.77 -1.36 -16.48
CA ASN A 218 6.70 0.00 -17.00
C ASN A 218 7.48 0.17 -18.30
N ALA A 219 6.81 0.68 -19.31
CA ALA A 219 7.35 1.14 -20.57
C ALA A 219 7.07 2.64 -20.77
N PHE A 220 7.40 3.19 -21.93
CA PHE A 220 7.18 4.59 -22.23
C PHE A 220 6.04 4.76 -23.25
N PRO A 221 5.20 5.78 -23.15
CA PRO A 221 4.12 6.03 -24.10
C PRO A 221 4.64 6.58 -25.44
N SER A 222 5.85 7.13 -25.47
CA SER A 222 6.47 7.69 -26.66
C SER A 222 8.00 7.64 -26.56
N GLN A 223 8.69 7.80 -27.68
CA GLN A 223 10.14 7.94 -27.68
C GLN A 223 10.58 9.19 -26.93
N ALA A 224 9.82 10.27 -27.02
CA ALA A 224 10.10 11.51 -26.28
C ALA A 224 10.09 11.33 -24.77
N SER A 225 9.23 10.44 -24.24
CA SER A 225 9.17 10.12 -22.81
C SER A 225 10.32 9.24 -22.33
N GLY A 226 10.81 8.33 -23.20
CA GLY A 226 11.87 7.37 -22.86
C GLY A 226 13.27 7.76 -23.33
N GLY A 227 13.37 8.82 -24.14
CA GLY A 227 14.63 9.30 -24.69
C GLY A 227 15.13 8.50 -25.90
N PRO A 228 16.34 8.83 -26.40
CA PRO A 228 16.89 8.23 -27.62
C PRO A 228 17.24 6.75 -27.49
N GLY A 229 17.32 6.23 -26.27
CA GLY A 229 17.68 4.81 -26.00
C GLY A 229 16.52 3.83 -26.03
N VAL A 230 15.27 4.28 -26.29
CA VAL A 230 14.11 3.39 -26.38
C VAL A 230 13.68 3.16 -27.84
N ASN A 231 13.15 1.98 -28.10
CA ASN A 231 12.66 1.55 -29.40
C ASN A 231 11.15 1.34 -29.33
N PRO A 232 10.41 1.56 -30.43
CA PRO A 232 9.02 1.22 -30.51
C PRO A 232 8.83 -0.31 -30.51
N ALA A 233 7.88 -0.80 -29.74
CA ALA A 233 7.49 -2.20 -29.75
C ALA A 233 6.37 -2.42 -30.77
N CYS A 234 6.68 -3.14 -31.85
CA CYS A 234 5.68 -3.57 -32.83
C CYS A 234 4.75 -4.63 -32.25
N ARG A 235 3.48 -4.65 -32.71
CA ARG A 235 2.49 -5.67 -32.35
C ARG A 235 1.89 -6.30 -33.59
N PHE A 236 1.86 -7.64 -33.58
CA PHE A 236 1.20 -8.44 -34.61
C PHE A 236 0.13 -9.31 -33.97
N PHE A 237 -1.04 -9.38 -34.58
CA PHE A 237 -2.02 -10.40 -34.28
C PHE A 237 -1.66 -11.71 -35.02
N ILE A 238 -1.66 -12.81 -34.30
CA ILE A 238 -1.49 -14.17 -34.79
C ILE A 238 -2.88 -14.80 -34.91
N PRO A 239 -3.35 -15.16 -36.12
CA PRO A 239 -4.72 -15.58 -36.30
C PRO A 239 -5.03 -16.95 -35.65
N PRO A 240 -6.31 -17.32 -35.49
CA PRO A 240 -6.73 -18.54 -34.79
C PRO A 240 -6.09 -19.82 -35.33
N GLU A 241 -5.84 -19.93 -36.65
CA GLU A 241 -5.17 -21.05 -37.29
C GLU A 241 -3.69 -21.21 -36.92
N HIS A 242 -3.10 -20.18 -36.27
CA HIS A 242 -1.70 -20.19 -35.79
C HIS A 242 -1.60 -19.92 -34.28
N GLY A 243 -2.72 -19.87 -33.55
CA GLY A 243 -2.69 -19.77 -32.09
C GLY A 243 -3.62 -18.74 -31.46
N ASN A 244 -4.27 -17.85 -32.22
CA ASN A 244 -5.14 -16.80 -31.68
C ASN A 244 -4.43 -15.99 -30.60
N SER A 245 -3.34 -15.31 -30.98
CA SER A 245 -2.37 -14.75 -30.04
C SER A 245 -1.80 -13.44 -30.58
N HIS A 246 -0.84 -12.86 -29.86
CA HIS A 246 -0.11 -11.68 -30.27
C HIS A 246 1.40 -11.86 -30.10
N PHE A 247 2.15 -11.22 -30.98
CA PHE A 247 3.60 -11.10 -30.88
C PHE A 247 3.98 -9.65 -30.69
N PHE A 248 4.92 -9.41 -29.75
CA PHE A 248 5.48 -8.10 -29.48
C PHE A 248 7.00 -8.15 -29.57
N SER A 249 7.61 -7.14 -30.16
CA SER A 249 9.06 -6.95 -30.11
C SER A 249 9.44 -5.48 -30.25
N ALA A 250 10.41 -5.03 -29.48
CA ALA A 250 11.08 -3.74 -29.65
C ALA A 250 12.34 -3.85 -30.54
N SER A 251 12.68 -5.06 -31.01
CA SER A 251 13.75 -5.27 -31.96
C SER A 251 13.32 -4.90 -33.39
N PRO A 252 13.94 -3.89 -34.04
CA PRO A 252 13.63 -3.55 -35.40
C PRO A 252 13.84 -4.75 -36.37
N ALA A 253 14.79 -5.62 -36.03
CA ALA A 253 15.07 -6.83 -36.85
C ALA A 253 13.90 -7.82 -36.79
N ASP A 254 13.34 -8.10 -35.59
CA ASP A 254 12.20 -9.01 -35.46
C ASP A 254 10.96 -8.44 -36.20
N CYS A 255 10.66 -7.15 -36.02
CA CYS A 255 9.53 -6.49 -36.67
C CYS A 255 9.67 -6.56 -38.21
N THR A 256 10.86 -6.26 -38.75
CA THR A 256 11.14 -6.31 -40.18
C THR A 256 11.06 -7.73 -40.70
N PHE A 257 11.57 -8.71 -39.97
CA PHE A 257 11.51 -10.13 -40.35
C PHE A 257 10.06 -10.58 -40.53
N ILE A 258 9.19 -10.37 -39.52
CA ILE A 258 7.79 -10.80 -39.59
C ILE A 258 7.06 -10.08 -40.73
N LEU A 259 7.26 -8.76 -40.87
CA LEU A 259 6.68 -7.99 -41.99
C LEU A 259 7.08 -8.59 -43.38
N GLY A 260 8.33 -9.02 -43.52
CA GLY A 260 8.81 -9.67 -44.76
C GLY A 260 8.24 -11.08 -44.99
N GLN A 261 7.73 -11.74 -43.92
CA GLN A 261 7.11 -13.07 -44.07
C GLN A 261 5.63 -13.01 -44.45
N ILE A 262 4.92 -11.94 -44.04
CA ILE A 262 3.48 -11.78 -44.30
C ILE A 262 3.23 -11.73 -45.82
N GLY A 263 2.34 -12.61 -46.32
CA GLY A 263 1.99 -12.73 -47.71
C GLY A 263 2.99 -13.50 -48.57
N THR A 264 4.14 -13.92 -48.04
CA THR A 264 5.18 -14.69 -48.77
C THR A 264 5.41 -16.07 -48.18
N ASN A 265 5.22 -16.24 -46.85
CA ASN A 265 5.43 -17.48 -46.12
C ASN A 265 4.11 -18.02 -45.55
N PRO A 266 3.68 -19.25 -45.91
CA PRO A 266 2.43 -19.83 -45.43
C PRO A 266 2.29 -19.90 -43.89
N SER A 267 3.42 -20.06 -43.17
CA SER A 267 3.44 -20.08 -41.68
C SER A 267 3.09 -18.73 -41.04
N PHE A 268 3.04 -17.66 -41.84
CA PHE A 268 2.63 -16.32 -41.42
C PHE A 268 1.35 -15.86 -42.12
N SER A 269 0.60 -16.81 -42.71
CA SER A 269 -0.69 -16.51 -43.34
C SER A 269 -1.67 -15.94 -42.32
N GLY A 270 -2.37 -14.88 -42.68
CA GLY A 270 -3.37 -14.24 -41.79
C GLY A 270 -2.80 -13.37 -40.66
N TYR A 271 -1.48 -13.27 -40.49
CA TYR A 271 -0.89 -12.35 -39.54
C TYR A 271 -1.25 -10.91 -39.90
N ILE A 272 -1.62 -10.12 -38.87
CA ILE A 272 -1.98 -8.70 -39.03
C ILE A 272 -0.97 -7.84 -38.29
N TYR A 273 -0.37 -6.88 -38.98
CA TYR A 273 0.44 -5.86 -38.38
C TYR A 273 -0.47 -4.79 -37.78
N GLU A 274 -0.68 -4.81 -36.47
CA GLU A 274 -1.66 -3.95 -35.81
C GLU A 274 -1.12 -2.56 -35.51
N THR A 275 0.14 -2.47 -35.01
CA THR A 275 0.77 -1.19 -34.73
C THR A 275 2.31 -1.30 -34.75
N PRO A 276 3.00 -0.24 -35.22
CA PRO A 276 4.47 -0.17 -35.12
C PRO A 276 4.98 0.18 -33.72
N ASN A 277 4.11 0.66 -32.81
CA ASN A 277 4.49 1.31 -31.57
C ASN A 277 3.44 1.14 -30.46
N ALA A 278 3.17 -0.10 -30.07
CA ALA A 278 2.28 -0.39 -28.94
C ALA A 278 2.75 0.31 -27.66
N PHE A 279 4.05 0.38 -27.47
CA PHE A 279 4.77 1.14 -26.43
C PHE A 279 6.21 1.35 -26.87
N TYR A 280 7.00 2.09 -26.06
CA TYR A 280 8.42 2.29 -26.27
C TYR A 280 9.20 1.73 -25.09
N ILE A 281 10.32 1.04 -25.34
CA ILE A 281 11.10 0.35 -24.33
C ILE A 281 12.56 0.23 -24.75
N ALA A 282 13.49 0.21 -23.80
CA ALA A 282 14.90 0.00 -24.13
C ALA A 282 15.17 -1.47 -24.52
N LEU A 283 16.15 -1.67 -25.41
CA LEU A 283 16.66 -2.99 -25.72
C LEU A 283 17.83 -3.36 -24.81
N ALA A 284 17.95 -4.64 -24.49
CA ALA A 284 19.14 -5.15 -23.86
C ALA A 284 20.33 -5.13 -24.83
N ASN A 285 21.54 -5.04 -24.30
CA ASN A 285 22.76 -5.16 -25.09
C ASN A 285 22.79 -6.53 -25.78
N THR A 286 22.89 -6.56 -27.10
CA THR A 286 22.76 -7.77 -27.90
C THR A 286 23.84 -8.81 -27.63
N THR A 287 24.98 -8.41 -27.08
CA THR A 287 26.11 -9.33 -26.77
C THR A 287 26.04 -9.80 -25.31
N THR A 288 25.78 -8.91 -24.38
CA THR A 288 25.87 -9.21 -22.95
C THR A 288 24.52 -9.48 -22.29
N GLY A 289 23.41 -9.05 -22.89
CA GLY A 289 22.08 -9.07 -22.29
C GLY A 289 21.89 -8.03 -21.20
N ALA A 290 22.84 -7.12 -20.99
CA ALA A 290 22.77 -6.11 -19.95
C ALA A 290 21.74 -5.03 -20.32
N CYS A 291 20.96 -4.60 -19.34
CA CYS A 291 20.08 -3.45 -19.48
C CYS A 291 20.82 -2.14 -19.27
N PRO A 292 20.40 -1.04 -19.95
CA PRO A 292 20.86 0.31 -19.62
C PRO A 292 20.61 0.67 -18.15
N ALA A 293 21.44 1.58 -17.61
CA ALA A 293 21.26 2.09 -16.25
C ALA A 293 19.84 2.64 -16.04
N GLY A 294 19.24 2.37 -14.88
CA GLY A 294 17.88 2.79 -14.55
C GLY A 294 16.76 1.93 -15.17
N THR A 295 17.13 0.85 -15.85
CA THR A 295 16.15 -0.10 -16.43
C THR A 295 16.36 -1.52 -15.88
N ILE A 296 15.32 -2.36 -15.97
CA ILE A 296 15.31 -3.73 -15.46
C ILE A 296 14.97 -4.72 -16.57
N PRO A 297 15.47 -5.98 -16.51
CA PRO A 297 15.25 -7.00 -17.53
C PRO A 297 13.77 -7.33 -17.75
N VAL A 298 13.37 -7.47 -19.00
CA VAL A 298 12.13 -8.13 -19.43
C VAL A 298 12.51 -9.38 -20.23
N TYR A 299 12.04 -10.51 -19.76
CA TYR A 299 12.24 -11.81 -20.40
C TYR A 299 11.05 -12.13 -21.31
N ARG A 300 11.30 -12.60 -22.53
CA ARG A 300 10.29 -13.13 -23.45
C ARG A 300 10.42 -14.65 -23.48
N LEU A 301 9.29 -15.35 -23.27
CA LEU A 301 9.23 -16.80 -23.20
C LEU A 301 8.21 -17.32 -24.21
N TRP A 302 8.66 -18.17 -25.14
CA TRP A 302 7.86 -18.78 -26.21
C TRP A 302 7.41 -20.17 -25.79
N ASN A 303 6.12 -20.48 -25.99
CA ASN A 303 5.53 -21.77 -25.61
C ASN A 303 5.95 -22.97 -26.46
N GLN A 304 6.71 -22.78 -27.54
CA GLN A 304 7.19 -23.81 -28.45
C GLN A 304 6.07 -24.70 -29.05
N ARG A 305 4.85 -24.22 -29.08
CA ARG A 305 3.69 -24.96 -29.60
C ARG A 305 3.27 -24.44 -30.97
N PHE A 306 2.42 -25.23 -31.67
CA PHE A 306 1.80 -24.76 -32.91
C PHE A 306 0.89 -23.55 -32.70
N ASP A 307 0.16 -23.55 -31.59
CA ASP A 307 -0.60 -22.39 -31.08
C ASP A 307 0.32 -21.35 -30.40
N SER A 308 1.15 -20.72 -31.21
CA SER A 308 2.26 -19.87 -30.77
C SER A 308 1.80 -18.74 -29.85
N ASN A 309 2.37 -18.68 -28.64
CA ASN A 309 2.16 -17.61 -27.69
C ASN A 309 3.44 -17.24 -26.94
N HIS A 310 3.53 -15.98 -26.52
CA HIS A 310 4.67 -15.47 -25.77
C HIS A 310 4.21 -14.88 -24.44
N ARG A 311 4.95 -15.21 -23.38
CA ARG A 311 4.84 -14.54 -22.10
C ARG A 311 5.99 -13.54 -21.90
N PHE A 312 5.69 -12.39 -21.28
CA PHE A 312 6.67 -11.37 -20.94
C PHE A 312 6.68 -11.17 -19.43
N THR A 313 7.86 -11.18 -18.79
CA THR A 313 7.96 -10.98 -17.36
C THR A 313 9.27 -10.29 -16.96
N ILE A 314 9.22 -9.47 -15.90
CA ILE A 314 10.40 -8.91 -15.25
C ILE A 314 10.90 -9.79 -14.10
N ASP A 315 10.12 -10.79 -13.70
CA ASP A 315 10.41 -11.66 -12.56
C ASP A 315 11.23 -12.89 -13.02
N PRO A 316 12.48 -13.04 -12.54
CA PRO A 316 13.32 -14.19 -12.89
C PRO A 316 12.76 -15.53 -12.37
N VAL A 317 11.98 -15.53 -11.29
CA VAL A 317 11.34 -16.75 -10.77
C VAL A 317 10.25 -17.22 -11.73
N ILE A 318 9.43 -16.32 -12.23
CA ILE A 318 8.42 -16.64 -13.26
C ILE A 318 9.10 -17.14 -14.54
N LYS A 319 10.20 -16.50 -14.96
CA LYS A 319 11.00 -16.98 -16.10
C LYS A 319 11.40 -18.45 -15.90
N ASP A 320 11.97 -18.78 -14.74
CA ASP A 320 12.45 -20.14 -14.45
C ASP A 320 11.29 -21.16 -14.34
N GLN A 321 10.15 -20.77 -13.78
CA GLN A 321 8.93 -21.58 -13.78
C GLN A 321 8.41 -21.87 -15.20
N MET A 322 8.43 -20.88 -16.09
CA MET A 322 8.01 -21.06 -17.49
C MET A 322 8.98 -21.98 -18.25
N ILE A 323 10.28 -21.86 -18.02
CA ILE A 323 11.27 -22.78 -18.57
C ILE A 323 10.99 -24.22 -18.09
N ALA A 324 10.70 -24.41 -16.80
CA ALA A 324 10.33 -25.72 -16.26
C ALA A 324 9.04 -26.30 -16.87
N ARG A 325 8.12 -25.42 -17.33
CA ARG A 325 6.91 -25.79 -18.11
C ARG A 325 7.19 -26.06 -19.58
N GLY A 326 8.43 -25.95 -20.06
CA GLY A 326 8.84 -26.22 -21.44
C GLY A 326 8.83 -24.99 -22.36
N TYR A 327 8.75 -23.77 -21.83
CA TYR A 327 8.91 -22.57 -22.64
C TYR A 327 10.38 -22.32 -22.97
N ALA A 328 10.65 -21.82 -24.17
CA ALA A 328 11.98 -21.35 -24.58
C ALA A 328 12.10 -19.85 -24.20
N VAL A 329 13.22 -19.49 -23.56
CA VAL A 329 13.52 -18.07 -23.32
C VAL A 329 14.18 -17.48 -24.55
N GLU A 330 13.72 -16.30 -24.98
CA GLU A 330 14.20 -15.58 -26.15
C GLU A 330 14.78 -14.23 -25.73
N GLY A 331 16.04 -13.99 -26.03
CA GLY A 331 16.70 -12.74 -25.64
C GLY A 331 18.18 -12.71 -25.96
N TYR A 332 18.86 -11.72 -25.44
CA TYR A 332 20.26 -11.42 -25.70
C TYR A 332 21.17 -11.82 -24.54
N GLY A 333 22.39 -12.22 -24.87
CA GLY A 333 23.45 -12.58 -23.94
C GLY A 333 23.11 -13.82 -23.07
N ALA A 334 23.98 -14.14 -22.12
CA ALA A 334 23.79 -15.27 -21.21
C ALA A 334 22.54 -15.18 -20.33
N PRO A 335 22.10 -13.99 -19.85
CA PRO A 335 20.85 -13.87 -19.08
C PRO A 335 19.58 -13.95 -19.93
N ASN A 336 19.67 -13.97 -21.26
CA ASN A 336 18.56 -14.03 -22.21
C ASN A 336 17.53 -12.90 -22.02
N VAL A 337 17.99 -11.66 -21.88
CA VAL A 337 17.12 -10.50 -21.73
C VAL A 337 16.63 -10.00 -23.08
N ASN A 338 15.33 -9.85 -23.26
CA ASN A 338 14.72 -9.40 -24.52
C ASN A 338 14.64 -7.88 -24.61
N MET A 339 14.03 -7.25 -23.61
CA MET A 339 13.82 -5.81 -23.49
C MET A 339 14.19 -5.36 -22.08
N CYS A 340 14.20 -4.02 -21.84
CA CYS A 340 14.51 -3.44 -20.55
C CYS A 340 13.45 -2.41 -20.17
N ALA A 341 12.63 -2.76 -19.20
CA ALA A 341 11.58 -1.91 -18.65
C ALA A 341 12.16 -0.75 -17.84
N SER A 342 11.44 0.37 -17.73
CA SER A 342 11.83 1.44 -16.81
C SER A 342 11.87 0.90 -15.38
N GLY A 343 12.97 1.11 -14.67
CA GLY A 343 13.10 0.79 -13.25
C GLY A 343 12.37 1.78 -12.35
N ALA A 344 12.02 2.96 -12.89
CA ALA A 344 11.30 3.99 -12.14
C ALA A 344 9.79 3.68 -12.14
N GLY A 345 9.18 3.75 -10.95
CA GLY A 345 7.74 3.63 -10.76
C GLY A 345 7.17 2.27 -11.18
N GLN A 346 7.96 1.20 -11.14
CA GLN A 346 7.41 -0.14 -11.32
C GLN A 346 6.38 -0.42 -10.23
N PRO A 347 5.13 -0.80 -10.58
CA PRO A 347 4.22 -1.30 -9.56
C PRO A 347 4.83 -2.57 -8.98
N ASP A 348 4.77 -2.68 -7.66
CA ASP A 348 5.19 -3.89 -6.99
C ASP A 348 4.30 -5.07 -7.44
N PRO A 349 4.87 -6.26 -7.64
CA PRO A 349 4.11 -7.40 -8.13
C PRO A 349 3.04 -7.82 -7.12
N GLN A 350 1.87 -8.18 -7.65
CA GLN A 350 0.76 -8.72 -6.88
C GLN A 350 0.57 -10.18 -7.23
N PHE A 351 0.41 -11.02 -6.23
CA PHE A 351 0.29 -12.47 -6.40
C PHE A 351 -1.04 -12.94 -5.83
N THR A 352 -1.82 -13.70 -6.61
CA THR A 352 -3.07 -14.28 -6.12
C THR A 352 -2.76 -15.42 -5.17
N ALA A 353 -3.27 -15.32 -3.94
CA ALA A 353 -3.12 -16.33 -2.90
C ALA A 353 -4.28 -17.35 -2.91
N SER A 354 -5.50 -16.88 -3.24
CA SER A 354 -6.70 -17.71 -3.38
C SER A 354 -6.77 -18.42 -4.74
N ALA A 355 -7.78 -19.19 -4.96
CA ALA A 355 -8.24 -19.75 -6.23
C ALA A 355 -9.62 -20.38 -6.03
N ALA A 356 -10.21 -20.90 -7.10
CA ALA A 356 -11.53 -21.54 -7.08
C ALA A 356 -11.80 -22.40 -5.83
N SER A 357 -12.98 -22.25 -5.26
CA SER A 357 -13.40 -22.95 -4.05
C SER A 357 -13.25 -24.47 -4.19
N PRO A 358 -12.63 -25.15 -3.22
CA PRO A 358 -12.57 -26.60 -3.19
C PRO A 358 -13.85 -27.26 -2.64
N PHE A 359 -14.83 -26.46 -2.18
CA PHE A 359 -15.98 -26.97 -1.43
C PHE A 359 -17.06 -27.47 -2.35
N VAL A 360 -17.51 -28.71 -2.12
CA VAL A 360 -18.64 -29.29 -2.86
C VAL A 360 -19.98 -28.73 -2.36
N PRO A 361 -20.97 -28.53 -3.22
CA PRO A 361 -22.29 -28.07 -2.80
C PRO A 361 -22.91 -28.96 -1.68
N GLY A 362 -23.41 -28.31 -0.61
CA GLY A 362 -24.03 -29.00 0.52
C GLY A 362 -23.07 -29.66 1.50
N CYS A 363 -21.74 -29.34 1.43
CA CYS A 363 -20.75 -29.86 2.38
C CYS A 363 -21.01 -29.40 3.81
N ASP A 364 -21.67 -28.26 4.02
CA ASP A 364 -22.13 -27.72 5.30
C ASP A 364 -23.25 -28.56 5.95
N GLY A 365 -24.01 -29.34 5.14
CA GLY A 365 -25.02 -30.26 5.61
C GLY A 365 -26.36 -29.63 6.00
N VAL A 366 -26.60 -28.35 5.64
CA VAL A 366 -27.78 -27.59 5.99
C VAL A 366 -28.39 -26.89 4.80
N VAL A 367 -29.68 -26.55 4.90
CA VAL A 367 -30.34 -25.61 3.98
C VAL A 367 -30.24 -24.22 4.63
N ALA A 368 -29.31 -23.41 4.15
CA ALA A 368 -29.14 -22.08 4.68
C ALA A 368 -30.18 -21.09 4.14
N THR A 369 -30.50 -20.08 4.91
CA THR A 369 -31.46 -19.01 4.59
C THR A 369 -30.85 -17.89 3.77
N GLY A 370 -29.51 -17.66 3.88
CA GLY A 370 -28.80 -16.60 3.20
C GLY A 370 -28.40 -16.92 1.77
N THR A 371 -27.89 -15.92 1.08
CA THR A 371 -27.26 -16.05 -0.24
C THR A 371 -25.82 -16.52 -0.08
N LEU A 372 -25.46 -17.61 -0.78
CA LEU A 372 -24.08 -18.07 -0.85
C LEU A 372 -23.37 -17.37 -2.01
N TYR A 373 -22.29 -16.68 -1.71
CA TYR A 373 -21.33 -16.15 -2.68
C TYR A 373 -20.20 -17.17 -2.85
N ALA A 374 -20.42 -18.18 -3.69
CA ALA A 374 -19.40 -19.17 -4.01
C ALA A 374 -18.22 -18.51 -4.73
N ASN A 375 -16.99 -19.02 -4.52
CA ASN A 375 -15.75 -18.40 -5.00
C ASN A 375 -15.62 -16.93 -4.58
N SER A 376 -16.08 -16.58 -3.38
CA SER A 376 -15.87 -15.24 -2.84
C SER A 376 -15.12 -15.35 -1.53
N GLU A 377 -13.95 -14.75 -1.52
CA GLU A 377 -13.01 -14.69 -0.40
C GLU A 377 -13.09 -13.33 0.28
N VAL A 378 -13.08 -13.33 1.60
CA VAL A 378 -13.11 -12.11 2.44
C VAL A 378 -12.30 -12.30 3.72
N GLU A 379 -12.02 -11.22 4.43
CA GLU A 379 -11.31 -11.20 5.74
C GLU A 379 -9.96 -11.92 5.71
N PRO A 380 -9.01 -11.44 4.92
CA PRO A 380 -7.70 -12.06 4.82
C PRO A 380 -6.79 -11.63 5.98
N MET A 381 -6.05 -12.60 6.57
CA MET A 381 -5.02 -12.35 7.56
C MET A 381 -3.71 -13.04 7.15
N LEU A 382 -2.56 -12.44 7.49
CA LEU A 382 -1.23 -12.91 7.08
C LEU A 382 -0.27 -12.95 8.27
N ALA A 383 0.53 -14.01 8.34
CA ALA A 383 1.72 -14.07 9.19
C ALA A 383 2.95 -14.51 8.40
N ILE A 384 4.11 -14.01 8.81
CA ILE A 384 5.42 -14.35 8.23
C ILE A 384 6.22 -15.12 9.28
N ASN A 385 6.79 -16.24 8.86
CA ASN A 385 7.59 -17.09 9.73
C ASN A 385 8.88 -16.34 10.16
N PRO A 386 9.12 -16.11 11.45
CA PRO A 386 10.28 -15.36 11.91
C PRO A 386 11.60 -16.09 11.71
N VAL A 387 11.59 -17.41 11.51
CA VAL A 387 12.80 -18.21 11.25
C VAL A 387 13.05 -18.47 9.76
N ASP A 388 12.05 -18.22 8.91
CA ASP A 388 12.16 -18.30 7.45
C ASP A 388 11.24 -17.28 6.78
N SER A 389 11.76 -16.12 6.44
CA SER A 389 10.99 -15.04 5.81
C SER A 389 10.43 -15.37 4.42
N ASN A 390 10.81 -16.49 3.81
CA ASN A 390 10.18 -17.00 2.59
C ASN A 390 8.90 -17.79 2.90
N ASN A 391 8.70 -18.25 4.14
CA ASN A 391 7.49 -18.94 4.53
C ASN A 391 6.45 -17.94 5.08
N LEU A 392 5.36 -17.78 4.34
CA LEU A 392 4.20 -16.97 4.69
C LEU A 392 2.97 -17.87 4.79
N ILE A 393 2.09 -17.56 5.74
CA ILE A 393 0.77 -18.19 5.83
C ILE A 393 -0.27 -17.09 5.78
N GLY A 394 -1.17 -17.18 4.80
CA GLY A 394 -2.37 -16.37 4.66
C GLY A 394 -3.61 -17.20 4.96
N VAL A 395 -4.61 -16.61 5.59
CA VAL A 395 -5.89 -17.26 5.90
C VAL A 395 -7.04 -16.35 5.49
N TRP A 396 -8.19 -16.93 5.06
CA TRP A 396 -9.36 -16.18 4.64
C TRP A 396 -10.65 -17.00 4.75
N GLN A 397 -11.78 -16.30 4.78
CA GLN A 397 -13.09 -16.93 4.59
C GLN A 397 -13.29 -17.32 3.13
N GLN A 398 -13.72 -18.55 2.87
CA GLN A 398 -13.99 -19.08 1.54
C GLN A 398 -15.49 -19.40 1.39
N ASP A 399 -16.10 -18.94 0.31
CA ASP A 399 -17.55 -19.09 0.05
C ASP A 399 -18.40 -18.37 1.11
N ARG A 400 -18.38 -17.05 1.08
CA ARG A 400 -19.07 -16.19 2.06
C ARG A 400 -20.60 -16.30 1.96
N TRP A 401 -21.26 -16.41 3.10
CA TRP A 401 -22.70 -16.27 3.22
C TRP A 401 -23.12 -14.82 3.51
N SER A 402 -24.27 -14.38 2.95
CA SER A 402 -24.79 -13.02 3.19
C SER A 402 -25.21 -12.77 4.63
N ASP A 403 -25.64 -13.82 5.33
CA ASP A 403 -26.16 -13.83 6.70
C ASP A 403 -25.13 -14.29 7.75
N GLY A 404 -23.85 -14.34 7.41
CA GLY A 404 -22.77 -14.56 8.36
C GLY A 404 -21.92 -15.81 8.12
N GLY A 405 -20.61 -15.66 8.37
CA GLY A 405 -19.63 -16.71 8.18
C GLY A 405 -19.45 -17.17 6.74
N ALA A 406 -18.67 -18.21 6.58
CA ALA A 406 -18.38 -18.84 5.31
C ALA A 406 -18.52 -20.37 5.41
N ARG A 407 -18.49 -21.08 4.29
CA ARG A 407 -18.44 -22.55 4.29
C ARG A 407 -17.21 -23.08 5.02
N GLY A 408 -16.11 -22.33 4.99
CA GLY A 408 -14.91 -22.70 5.72
C GLY A 408 -13.82 -21.65 5.60
N LEU A 409 -12.74 -21.86 6.35
CA LEU A 409 -11.53 -21.06 6.28
C LEU A 409 -10.49 -21.78 5.44
N MET A 410 -9.96 -21.08 4.43
CA MET A 410 -8.82 -21.57 3.65
C MET A 410 -7.52 -21.00 4.17
N THR A 411 -6.47 -21.76 4.01
CA THR A 411 -5.10 -21.38 4.30
C THR A 411 -4.28 -21.44 3.04
N GLY A 412 -3.66 -20.32 2.66
CA GLY A 412 -2.58 -20.27 1.68
C GLY A 412 -1.23 -20.35 2.41
N HIS A 413 -0.30 -21.12 1.88
CA HIS A 413 1.09 -21.09 2.36
C HIS A 413 2.04 -20.88 1.18
N SER A 414 3.01 -20.01 1.39
CA SER A 414 4.11 -19.73 0.46
C SER A 414 5.44 -20.10 1.09
N HIS A 415 6.39 -20.52 0.27
CA HIS A 415 7.77 -20.80 0.68
C HIS A 415 8.79 -20.08 -0.22
N ASP A 416 8.35 -19.01 -0.92
CA ASP A 416 9.16 -18.20 -1.83
C ASP A 416 8.93 -16.69 -1.61
N GLY A 417 8.52 -16.32 -0.39
CA GLY A 417 8.27 -14.94 -0.01
C GLY A 417 6.96 -14.37 -0.55
N GLY A 418 5.93 -15.19 -0.74
CA GLY A 418 4.59 -14.78 -1.16
C GLY A 418 4.40 -14.71 -2.68
N ARG A 419 5.33 -15.24 -3.48
CA ARG A 419 5.22 -15.23 -4.95
C ARG A 419 4.32 -16.34 -5.47
N THR A 420 4.41 -17.52 -4.87
CA THR A 420 3.51 -18.65 -5.19
C THR A 420 2.86 -19.17 -3.92
N TRP A 421 1.63 -19.67 -4.07
CA TRP A 421 0.80 -20.11 -2.96
C TRP A 421 0.24 -21.51 -3.22
N ALA A 422 0.45 -22.42 -2.27
CA ALA A 422 -0.29 -23.67 -2.16
C ALA A 422 -1.35 -23.53 -1.08
N ARG A 423 -2.39 -24.38 -1.10
CA ARG A 423 -3.57 -24.22 -0.23
C ARG A 423 -3.85 -25.47 0.58
N THR A 424 -4.22 -25.23 1.83
CA THR A 424 -4.68 -26.22 2.79
C THR A 424 -5.85 -25.66 3.59
N ALA A 425 -6.38 -26.40 4.55
CA ALA A 425 -7.38 -25.90 5.48
C ALA A 425 -7.25 -26.62 6.82
N ALA A 426 -7.40 -25.88 7.91
CA ALA A 426 -7.67 -26.46 9.22
C ALA A 426 -9.14 -26.94 9.28
N ARG A 427 -9.42 -27.96 10.07
CA ARG A 427 -10.72 -28.64 10.13
C ARG A 427 -11.75 -27.91 10.99
N PHE A 428 -11.97 -26.63 10.73
CA PHE A 428 -12.84 -25.75 11.52
C PHE A 428 -14.32 -25.84 11.16
N SER A 429 -14.66 -26.40 10.00
CA SER A 429 -16.05 -26.62 9.56
C SER A 429 -16.19 -27.96 8.83
N ARG A 430 -17.42 -28.40 8.62
CA ARG A 430 -17.72 -29.62 7.84
C ARG A 430 -17.09 -29.55 6.44
N CYS A 431 -17.17 -28.42 5.77
CA CYS A 431 -16.60 -28.23 4.44
C CYS A 431 -15.07 -28.34 4.40
N THR A 432 -14.38 -28.09 5.51
CA THR A 432 -12.91 -28.29 5.64
C THR A 432 -12.54 -29.66 6.25
N GLY A 433 -13.49 -30.61 6.32
CA GLY A 433 -13.27 -31.95 6.87
C GLY A 433 -13.48 -32.05 8.38
N GLY A 434 -14.05 -31.02 9.00
CA GLY A 434 -14.50 -31.05 10.39
C GLY A 434 -15.63 -32.04 10.60
N ASN A 435 -15.64 -32.75 11.72
CA ASN A 435 -16.66 -33.71 12.13
C ASN A 435 -16.62 -33.89 13.65
N ALA A 436 -17.58 -34.65 14.20
CA ALA A 436 -17.69 -34.87 15.64
C ALA A 436 -16.45 -35.59 16.26
N ALA A 437 -15.74 -36.40 15.47
CA ALA A 437 -14.56 -37.15 15.99
C ALA A 437 -13.32 -36.25 16.15
N ASN A 438 -13.19 -35.20 15.32
CA ASN A 438 -12.05 -34.27 15.38
C ASN A 438 -12.41 -32.90 15.98
N GLY A 439 -13.65 -32.70 16.47
CA GLY A 439 -14.07 -31.48 17.14
C GLY A 439 -14.47 -30.31 16.21
N GLY A 440 -14.43 -30.51 14.89
CA GLY A 440 -14.74 -29.46 13.89
C GLY A 440 -16.14 -29.57 13.25
N ASP A 441 -17.10 -30.24 13.89
CA ASP A 441 -18.45 -30.45 13.35
C ASP A 441 -19.32 -29.21 13.45
N TYR A 442 -18.99 -28.22 12.64
CA TYR A 442 -19.73 -26.95 12.52
C TYR A 442 -20.12 -26.68 11.07
N GLU A 443 -21.27 -26.01 10.91
CA GLU A 443 -21.82 -25.64 9.60
C GLU A 443 -20.99 -24.58 8.90
N ARG A 444 -20.51 -23.60 9.67
CA ARG A 444 -19.79 -22.42 9.19
C ARG A 444 -18.56 -22.13 10.05
N ALA A 445 -17.62 -21.38 9.44
CA ALA A 445 -16.45 -20.82 10.11
C ALA A 445 -16.28 -19.37 9.67
N THR A 446 -15.72 -18.53 10.54
CA THR A 446 -15.55 -17.10 10.32
C THR A 446 -14.31 -16.57 11.04
N ASP A 447 -13.95 -15.31 10.81
CA ASP A 447 -12.95 -14.51 11.50
C ASP A 447 -11.55 -15.16 11.56
N PRO A 448 -10.96 -15.58 10.42
CA PRO A 448 -9.68 -16.27 10.43
C PRO A 448 -8.55 -15.38 10.96
N TRP A 449 -7.71 -15.92 11.84
CA TRP A 449 -6.49 -15.27 12.27
C TRP A 449 -5.32 -16.26 12.34
N VAL A 450 -4.08 -15.78 12.09
CA VAL A 450 -2.88 -16.62 12.05
C VAL A 450 -1.70 -15.90 12.68
N SER A 451 -0.84 -16.64 13.40
CA SER A 451 0.37 -16.12 14.01
C SER A 451 1.46 -17.19 14.04
N PHE A 452 2.73 -16.77 13.96
CA PHE A 452 3.90 -17.64 14.11
C PHE A 452 4.58 -17.44 15.47
N GLY A 453 4.94 -18.54 16.13
CA GLY A 453 5.87 -18.55 17.24
C GLY A 453 7.32 -18.35 16.79
N PRO A 454 8.24 -18.03 17.74
CA PRO A 454 9.64 -17.78 17.44
C PRO A 454 10.40 -19.03 17.00
N ASP A 455 9.82 -20.22 17.14
CA ASP A 455 10.34 -21.50 16.66
C ASP A 455 9.81 -21.92 15.28
N GLY A 456 8.97 -21.09 14.65
CA GLY A 456 8.32 -21.36 13.36
C GLY A 456 7.05 -22.19 13.47
N THR A 457 6.55 -22.49 14.66
CA THR A 457 5.21 -23.09 14.86
C THR A 457 4.15 -22.05 14.52
N ALA A 458 3.23 -22.38 13.60
CA ALA A 458 2.11 -21.53 13.24
C ALA A 458 0.84 -21.94 14.02
N TYR A 459 0.06 -20.95 14.40
CA TYR A 459 -1.25 -21.11 15.04
C TYR A 459 -2.32 -20.42 14.21
N GLN A 460 -3.46 -21.08 14.03
CA GLN A 460 -4.64 -20.56 13.36
C GLN A 460 -5.85 -20.69 14.29
N ILE A 461 -6.77 -19.73 14.21
CA ILE A 461 -7.97 -19.68 15.04
C ILE A 461 -9.21 -19.41 14.17
N SER A 462 -10.39 -19.77 14.67
CA SER A 462 -11.68 -19.59 14.02
C SER A 462 -12.79 -19.49 15.05
N VAL A 463 -13.77 -18.62 14.84
CA VAL A 463 -15.12 -18.84 15.35
C VAL A 463 -15.83 -19.80 14.41
N SER A 464 -16.29 -20.93 14.95
CA SER A 464 -17.05 -21.96 14.23
C SER A 464 -18.42 -22.12 14.84
N PHE A 465 -19.47 -22.16 14.03
CA PHE A 465 -20.84 -22.16 14.56
C PHE A 465 -21.80 -22.98 13.73
N SER A 466 -22.92 -23.36 14.38
CA SER A 466 -24.05 -24.07 13.79
C SER A 466 -25.36 -23.48 14.26
N GLY A 467 -26.35 -23.41 13.37
CA GLY A 467 -27.65 -22.81 13.63
C GLY A 467 -27.63 -21.29 13.68
N GLU A 468 -28.80 -20.70 13.92
CA GLU A 468 -28.96 -19.26 14.07
C GLU A 468 -28.56 -18.83 15.49
N GLU A 469 -27.83 -17.74 15.60
CA GLU A 469 -27.39 -17.17 16.87
C GLU A 469 -28.55 -16.96 17.84
N ASN A 470 -28.35 -17.31 19.12
CA ASN A 470 -29.33 -17.19 20.21
C ASN A 470 -30.62 -17.98 20.02
N GLN A 471 -30.68 -18.95 19.07
CA GLN A 471 -31.81 -19.84 18.88
C GLN A 471 -31.56 -21.20 19.53
N PRO A 472 -32.61 -21.88 19.98
CA PRO A 472 -32.49 -23.24 20.51
C PRO A 472 -31.80 -24.17 19.52
N GLY A 473 -30.74 -24.85 19.96
CA GLY A 473 -29.94 -25.76 19.14
C GLY A 473 -28.73 -25.12 18.48
N SER A 474 -28.56 -23.78 18.56
CA SER A 474 -27.35 -23.12 18.06
C SER A 474 -26.15 -23.44 18.95
N SER A 475 -24.99 -23.36 18.34
CA SER A 475 -23.71 -23.44 19.04
C SER A 475 -22.64 -22.58 18.39
N SER A 476 -21.79 -21.96 19.20
CA SER A 476 -20.64 -21.17 18.78
C SER A 476 -19.41 -21.63 19.54
N ALA A 477 -18.30 -21.80 18.87
CA ALA A 477 -17.05 -22.23 19.48
C ALA A 477 -15.87 -21.43 18.93
N VAL A 478 -14.88 -21.20 19.76
CA VAL A 478 -13.56 -20.73 19.36
C VAL A 478 -12.63 -21.95 19.27
N LEU A 479 -12.11 -22.20 18.09
CA LEU A 479 -11.27 -23.33 17.76
C LEU A 479 -9.87 -22.88 17.37
N ALA A 480 -8.84 -23.56 17.87
CA ALA A 480 -7.44 -23.31 17.51
C ALA A 480 -6.79 -24.54 16.90
N SER A 481 -5.94 -24.35 15.89
CA SER A 481 -5.15 -25.42 15.26
C SER A 481 -3.71 -24.94 15.08
N ARG A 482 -2.75 -25.87 15.03
CA ARG A 482 -1.34 -25.57 14.83
C ARG A 482 -0.72 -26.31 13.68
N SER A 483 0.31 -25.71 13.07
CA SER A 483 1.15 -26.30 12.03
C SER A 483 2.62 -26.19 12.43
N GLN A 484 3.40 -27.26 12.20
CA GLN A 484 4.84 -27.32 12.46
C GLN A 484 5.64 -27.49 11.16
N ASP A 485 5.00 -27.41 10.01
CA ASP A 485 5.59 -27.62 8.69
C ASP A 485 5.36 -26.44 7.71
N GLY A 486 5.14 -25.24 8.29
CA GLY A 486 4.97 -24.02 7.54
C GLY A 486 3.62 -23.91 6.83
N GLY A 487 2.56 -24.48 7.39
CA GLY A 487 1.20 -24.39 6.87
C GLY A 487 0.78 -25.52 5.93
N ARG A 488 1.66 -26.51 5.68
CA ARG A 488 1.32 -27.65 4.80
C ARG A 488 0.31 -28.60 5.40
N THR A 489 0.38 -28.79 6.72
CA THR A 489 -0.59 -29.60 7.47
C THR A 489 -0.98 -28.91 8.79
N TRP A 490 -2.20 -29.22 9.26
CA TRP A 490 -2.77 -28.62 10.46
C TRP A 490 -3.23 -29.73 11.41
N SER A 491 -3.05 -29.52 12.73
CA SER A 491 -3.58 -30.42 13.75
C SER A 491 -5.11 -30.43 13.73
N ASP A 492 -5.72 -31.45 14.33
CA ASP A 492 -7.11 -31.36 14.70
C ASP A 492 -7.35 -30.16 15.62
N PRO A 493 -8.50 -29.46 15.53
CA PRO A 493 -8.76 -28.27 16.31
C PRO A 493 -8.92 -28.57 17.80
N ALA A 494 -8.29 -27.73 18.63
CA ALA A 494 -8.56 -27.66 20.06
C ALA A 494 -9.75 -26.72 20.30
N THR A 495 -10.77 -27.15 21.01
CA THR A 495 -11.88 -26.29 21.43
C THR A 495 -11.49 -25.48 22.64
N LEU A 496 -11.37 -24.15 22.50
CA LEU A 496 -11.02 -23.23 23.58
C LEU A 496 -12.23 -22.89 24.44
N ILE A 497 -13.37 -22.67 23.80
CA ILE A 497 -14.70 -22.52 24.41
C ILE A 497 -15.77 -23.03 23.44
N ARG A 498 -16.90 -23.46 24.00
CA ARG A 498 -18.11 -23.74 23.23
C ARG A 498 -19.32 -23.26 24.01
N ASP A 499 -20.11 -22.43 23.39
CA ASP A 499 -21.37 -21.92 23.92
C ASP A 499 -22.57 -22.44 23.10
N GLY A 500 -23.73 -22.51 23.76
CA GLY A 500 -25.02 -22.72 23.13
C GLY A 500 -25.77 -21.39 22.90
N PRO A 501 -27.10 -21.39 22.92
CA PRO A 501 -27.93 -20.24 22.54
C PRO A 501 -27.89 -19.06 23.53
N VAL A 502 -27.10 -19.12 24.61
CA VAL A 502 -27.05 -18.08 25.63
C VAL A 502 -25.87 -17.11 25.45
N ALA A 503 -24.93 -17.42 24.59
CA ALA A 503 -23.81 -16.56 24.25
C ALA A 503 -23.23 -16.90 22.88
N PHE A 504 -22.71 -15.91 22.19
CA PHE A 504 -21.98 -16.05 20.94
C PHE A 504 -20.54 -15.55 21.13
N ASN A 505 -19.57 -16.24 20.54
CA ASN A 505 -18.17 -15.83 20.52
C ASN A 505 -17.88 -15.16 19.18
N ASP A 506 -17.21 -14.00 19.19
CA ASP A 506 -16.99 -13.17 18.00
C ASP A 506 -15.60 -12.52 18.03
N LYS A 507 -15.06 -12.20 16.86
CA LYS A 507 -13.82 -11.43 16.63
C LYS A 507 -12.63 -11.94 17.43
N GLU A 508 -12.35 -13.22 17.27
CA GLU A 508 -11.18 -13.83 17.86
C GLU A 508 -9.89 -13.44 17.13
N ALA A 509 -8.81 -13.38 17.89
CA ALA A 509 -7.45 -13.24 17.39
C ALA A 509 -6.51 -14.18 18.14
N ILE A 510 -5.45 -14.62 17.47
CA ILE A 510 -4.40 -15.43 18.08
C ILE A 510 -3.04 -14.78 17.89
N THR A 511 -2.26 -14.71 18.98
CA THR A 511 -0.90 -14.17 18.96
C THR A 511 0.03 -15.17 19.65
N ALA A 512 0.97 -15.72 18.90
CA ALA A 512 2.07 -16.47 19.47
C ALA A 512 3.06 -15.50 20.13
N ASP A 513 3.60 -15.87 21.29
CA ASP A 513 4.55 -15.03 22.01
C ASP A 513 5.90 -15.01 21.28
N PRO A 514 6.37 -13.88 20.76
CA PRO A 514 7.62 -13.81 20.02
C PRO A 514 8.86 -13.98 20.93
N THR A 515 8.66 -13.96 22.26
CA THR A 515 9.74 -14.09 23.26
C THR A 515 9.81 -15.48 23.89
N ASP A 516 8.76 -16.31 23.75
CA ASP A 516 8.70 -17.64 24.34
C ASP A 516 7.79 -18.59 23.55
N ALA A 517 8.39 -19.52 22.82
CA ALA A 517 7.69 -20.48 21.94
C ALA A 517 6.65 -21.37 22.66
N ARG A 518 6.68 -21.45 24.00
CA ARG A 518 5.68 -22.20 24.76
C ARG A 518 4.34 -21.52 24.81
N TYR A 519 4.27 -20.19 24.60
CA TYR A 519 3.06 -19.41 24.80
C TYR A 519 2.44 -18.97 23.48
N ALA A 520 1.14 -19.11 23.40
CA ALA A 520 0.27 -18.41 22.47
C ALA A 520 -1.02 -18.00 23.20
N TYR A 521 -1.60 -16.89 22.78
CA TYR A 521 -2.74 -16.24 23.41
C TYR A 521 -3.87 -16.12 22.37
N ALA A 522 -5.01 -16.74 22.66
CA ALA A 522 -6.25 -16.57 21.91
C ALA A 522 -7.17 -15.65 22.70
N THR A 523 -7.67 -14.59 22.08
CA THR A 523 -8.57 -13.62 22.69
C THR A 523 -9.77 -13.36 21.80
N TRP A 524 -10.94 -13.09 22.39
CA TRP A 524 -12.20 -12.85 21.65
C TRP A 524 -13.22 -12.09 22.50
N ASP A 525 -14.32 -11.70 21.87
CA ASP A 525 -15.49 -11.12 22.51
C ASP A 525 -16.51 -12.21 22.77
N ARG A 526 -16.98 -12.34 24.01
CA ARG A 526 -18.07 -13.28 24.33
C ARG A 526 -19.36 -12.49 24.58
N LEU A 527 -20.20 -12.49 23.56
CA LEU A 527 -21.46 -11.72 23.55
C LEU A 527 -22.55 -12.55 24.26
N ALA A 528 -23.18 -11.95 25.27
CA ALA A 528 -24.31 -12.51 25.99
C ALA A 528 -25.36 -11.43 26.28
N ASP A 529 -26.57 -11.78 26.71
CA ASP A 529 -27.69 -10.85 26.93
C ASP A 529 -27.35 -9.63 27.81
N ASN A 530 -26.45 -9.79 28.77
CA ASN A 530 -26.11 -8.77 29.74
C ASN A 530 -24.78 -8.05 29.48
N GLY A 531 -24.09 -8.33 28.38
CA GLY A 531 -22.80 -7.67 28.07
C GLY A 531 -21.88 -8.51 27.21
N GLY A 532 -20.72 -7.96 26.90
CA GLY A 532 -19.69 -8.61 26.05
C GLY A 532 -18.31 -8.47 26.69
N PRO A 533 -17.90 -9.32 27.66
CA PRO A 533 -16.55 -9.31 28.20
C PRO A 533 -15.52 -9.82 27.20
N SER A 534 -14.26 -9.33 27.35
CA SER A 534 -13.08 -9.90 26.67
C SER A 534 -12.70 -11.24 27.31
N TYR A 535 -12.50 -12.24 26.51
CA TYR A 535 -12.06 -13.57 26.93
C TYR A 535 -10.66 -13.91 26.43
N LEU A 536 -9.99 -14.82 27.14
CA LEU A 536 -8.65 -15.33 26.83
C LEU A 536 -8.59 -16.83 27.12
N ALA A 537 -7.99 -17.58 26.19
CA ALA A 537 -7.35 -18.85 26.46
C ALA A 537 -5.88 -18.78 26.05
N ARG A 538 -4.99 -19.45 26.76
CA ARG A 538 -3.58 -19.50 26.41
C ARG A 538 -3.03 -20.94 26.47
N THR A 539 -2.01 -21.19 25.67
CA THR A 539 -1.18 -22.38 25.82
C THR A 539 0.12 -22.02 26.54
N THR A 540 0.70 -22.98 27.25
CA THR A 540 2.00 -22.89 27.95
C THR A 540 2.95 -23.98 27.51
N ASP A 541 2.57 -24.76 26.50
CA ASP A 541 3.30 -25.96 26.02
C ASP A 541 3.39 -26.04 24.48
N GLY A 542 3.34 -24.87 23.81
CA GLY A 542 3.44 -24.76 22.35
C GLY A 542 2.20 -25.28 21.62
N GLY A 543 1.01 -25.12 22.21
CA GLY A 543 -0.27 -25.52 21.62
C GLY A 543 -0.56 -27.02 21.70
N ALA A 544 0.17 -27.77 22.54
CA ALA A 544 -0.18 -29.17 22.80
C ALA A 544 -1.45 -29.27 23.64
N SER A 545 -1.63 -28.30 24.55
CA SER A 545 -2.84 -28.13 25.35
C SER A 545 -3.16 -26.64 25.54
N TRP A 546 -4.39 -26.33 25.93
CA TRP A 546 -4.87 -24.99 26.20
C TRP A 546 -5.48 -24.90 27.60
N GLU A 547 -5.18 -23.82 28.34
CA GLU A 547 -5.84 -23.52 29.61
C GLU A 547 -7.32 -23.18 29.35
N PRO A 548 -8.22 -23.42 30.32
CA PRO A 548 -9.62 -23.03 30.21
C PRO A 548 -9.79 -21.54 29.91
N ALA A 549 -10.72 -21.21 29.03
CA ALA A 549 -11.06 -19.84 28.70
C ALA A 549 -11.56 -19.08 29.92
N ARG A 550 -11.16 -17.82 30.09
CA ARG A 550 -11.56 -16.93 31.17
C ARG A 550 -11.75 -15.51 30.69
N ALA A 551 -12.65 -14.78 31.37
CA ALA A 551 -12.75 -13.34 31.18
C ALA A 551 -11.46 -12.66 31.68
N ILE A 552 -10.93 -11.73 30.89
CA ILE A 552 -9.78 -10.88 31.22
C ILE A 552 -10.19 -9.43 31.49
N PHE A 553 -11.32 -9.03 30.98
CA PHE A 553 -11.94 -7.74 31.23
C PHE A 553 -13.46 -7.85 31.07
N ASP A 554 -14.20 -7.39 32.07
CA ASP A 554 -15.67 -7.29 32.04
C ASP A 554 -16.05 -5.81 32.13
N PRO A 555 -16.64 -5.24 31.07
CA PRO A 555 -17.05 -3.84 31.04
C PRO A 555 -18.31 -3.56 31.88
N GLY A 556 -18.98 -4.61 32.38
CA GLY A 556 -20.20 -4.52 33.18
C GLY A 556 -21.47 -4.63 32.33
N ALA A 557 -22.59 -4.72 33.01
CA ALA A 557 -23.92 -4.93 32.42
C ALA A 557 -24.28 -3.85 31.38
N GLY A 558 -24.81 -4.29 30.23
CA GLY A 558 -25.22 -3.43 29.12
C GLY A 558 -24.06 -2.81 28.34
N ARG A 559 -22.82 -3.23 28.58
CA ARG A 559 -21.60 -2.79 27.90
C ARG A 559 -20.91 -3.98 27.25
N GLN A 560 -20.08 -3.70 26.25
CA GLN A 560 -19.33 -4.77 25.59
C GLN A 560 -17.98 -4.30 25.10
N THR A 561 -17.09 -5.25 24.92
CA THR A 561 -15.86 -5.09 24.16
C THR A 561 -16.05 -5.61 22.74
N LEU A 562 -15.19 -5.22 21.83
CA LEU A 562 -15.13 -5.74 20.47
C LEU A 562 -13.68 -5.66 19.97
N ASN A 563 -13.32 -6.60 19.06
CA ASN A 563 -12.06 -6.54 18.33
C ASN A 563 -10.82 -6.64 19.26
N ASN A 564 -10.83 -7.62 20.15
CA ASN A 564 -9.69 -7.91 21.01
C ASN A 564 -8.48 -8.39 20.20
N GLN A 565 -7.33 -7.74 20.37
CA GLN A 565 -6.06 -8.09 19.71
C GLN A 565 -4.92 -7.98 20.72
N ILE A 566 -4.17 -9.05 20.93
CA ILE A 566 -2.98 -9.04 21.79
C ILE A 566 -1.74 -8.77 20.94
N VAL A 567 -0.89 -7.83 21.40
CA VAL A 567 0.49 -7.69 20.96
C VAL A 567 1.41 -7.88 22.15
N VAL A 568 2.62 -8.38 21.90
CA VAL A 568 3.61 -8.69 22.95
C VAL A 568 4.77 -7.73 22.82
N LEU A 569 5.05 -6.97 23.86
CA LEU A 569 6.21 -6.08 23.92
C LEU A 569 7.53 -6.87 24.03
N PRO A 570 8.67 -6.28 23.67
CA PRO A 570 9.98 -6.96 23.76
C PRO A 570 10.35 -7.46 25.15
N ASP A 571 9.79 -6.86 26.22
CA ASP A 571 9.97 -7.30 27.60
C ASP A 571 9.01 -8.43 28.02
N GLY A 572 8.16 -8.91 27.09
CA GLY A 572 7.17 -9.96 27.33
C GLY A 572 5.85 -9.46 27.92
N THR A 573 5.67 -8.15 28.10
CA THR A 573 4.39 -7.55 28.53
C THR A 573 3.35 -7.74 27.41
N LEU A 574 2.16 -8.23 27.77
CA LEU A 574 1.04 -8.33 26.85
C LEU A 574 0.26 -7.01 26.87
N VAL A 575 -0.15 -6.55 25.70
CA VAL A 575 -1.06 -5.43 25.53
C VAL A 575 -2.26 -5.94 24.73
N ASN A 576 -3.43 -6.05 25.37
CA ASN A 576 -4.69 -6.38 24.68
C ASN A 576 -5.39 -5.10 24.30
N PHE A 577 -5.52 -4.87 23.01
CA PHE A 577 -6.31 -3.80 22.41
C PHE A 577 -7.77 -4.23 22.30
N MET A 578 -8.70 -3.29 22.47
CA MET A 578 -10.13 -3.49 22.27
C MET A 578 -10.85 -2.17 21.96
N THR A 579 -11.98 -2.27 21.28
CA THR A 579 -13.00 -1.22 21.26
C THR A 579 -13.97 -1.45 22.41
N LEU A 580 -14.07 -0.50 23.32
CA LEU A 580 -14.94 -0.53 24.48
C LEU A 580 -16.19 0.32 24.23
N PHE A 581 -17.36 -0.30 24.27
CA PHE A 581 -18.66 0.38 24.16
C PHE A 581 -19.19 0.70 25.56
N ASP A 582 -19.04 2.00 25.98
CA ASP A 582 -19.39 2.51 27.32
C ASP A 582 -19.77 4.01 27.29
N PRO A 583 -20.99 4.43 27.00
CA PRO A 583 -21.85 3.92 25.95
C PRO A 583 -21.32 4.21 24.55
N ASP A 584 -20.51 5.27 24.40
CA ASP A 584 -19.89 5.66 23.12
C ASP A 584 -18.60 4.86 22.93
N PRO A 585 -18.26 4.45 21.69
CA PRO A 585 -17.10 3.59 21.41
C PRO A 585 -15.79 4.31 21.71
N LYS A 586 -14.90 3.64 22.45
CA LYS A 586 -13.55 4.09 22.80
C LYS A 586 -12.55 3.02 22.44
N LEU A 587 -11.44 3.41 21.87
CA LEU A 587 -10.28 2.54 21.68
C LEU A 587 -9.50 2.50 23.00
N ALA A 588 -9.21 1.31 23.50
CA ALA A 588 -8.54 1.13 24.77
C ALA A 588 -7.59 -0.07 24.76
N VAL A 589 -6.66 -0.08 25.71
CA VAL A 589 -5.79 -1.22 25.98
C VAL A 589 -5.84 -1.60 27.45
N ILE A 590 -5.64 -2.90 27.74
CA ILE A 590 -5.29 -3.42 29.06
C ILE A 590 -3.94 -4.13 28.94
N ARG A 591 -3.17 -4.17 30.04
CA ARG A 591 -1.80 -4.67 30.05
C ARG A 591 -1.62 -5.80 31.06
N SER A 592 -0.79 -6.77 30.73
CA SER A 592 -0.42 -7.88 31.62
C SER A 592 1.09 -8.08 31.62
N GLY A 593 1.71 -8.09 32.77
CA GLY A 593 3.14 -8.37 32.98
C GLY A 593 3.43 -9.85 33.38
N ASP A 594 2.42 -10.69 33.43
CA ASP A 594 2.49 -12.07 33.98
C ASP A 594 1.90 -13.11 33.01
N LYS A 595 2.11 -12.86 31.69
CA LYS A 595 1.64 -13.76 30.63
C LYS A 595 0.12 -13.95 30.62
N GLY A 596 -0.64 -12.91 30.94
CA GLY A 596 -2.10 -12.89 30.89
C GLY A 596 -2.81 -13.45 32.12
N LEU A 597 -2.12 -13.65 33.26
CA LEU A 597 -2.76 -14.08 34.51
C LEU A 597 -3.56 -12.95 35.17
N SER A 598 -3.00 -11.75 35.15
CA SER A 598 -3.67 -10.55 35.65
C SER A 598 -3.56 -9.39 34.65
N TRP A 599 -4.52 -8.46 34.70
CA TRP A 599 -4.64 -7.35 33.75
C TRP A 599 -4.88 -6.03 34.46
N SER A 600 -4.36 -4.95 33.87
CA SER A 600 -4.57 -3.59 34.35
C SER A 600 -6.01 -3.10 34.09
N ALA A 601 -6.38 -1.99 34.69
CA ALA A 601 -7.53 -1.21 34.25
C ALA A 601 -7.33 -0.72 32.79
N PRO A 602 -8.42 -0.44 32.04
CA PRO A 602 -8.35 0.09 30.70
C PRO A 602 -7.65 1.45 30.62
N ILE A 603 -6.78 1.61 29.65
CA ILE A 603 -6.13 2.86 29.26
C ILE A 603 -6.75 3.29 27.94
N VAL A 604 -7.46 4.41 27.94
CA VAL A 604 -8.14 4.92 26.73
C VAL A 604 -7.15 5.59 25.79
N ILE A 605 -7.20 5.22 24.53
CA ILE A 605 -6.40 5.81 23.44
C ILE A 605 -7.12 7.02 22.86
N ALA A 606 -8.35 6.81 22.40
CA ALA A 606 -9.18 7.84 21.77
C ALA A 606 -10.67 7.41 21.73
N GLN A 607 -11.56 8.34 21.45
CA GLN A 607 -12.91 7.99 20.99
C GLN A 607 -12.85 7.53 19.55
N ALA A 608 -13.58 6.49 19.19
CA ALA A 608 -13.78 6.03 17.82
C ALA A 608 -14.99 6.77 17.21
N LEU A 609 -14.77 7.62 16.23
CA LEU A 609 -15.77 8.54 15.69
C LEU A 609 -16.08 8.23 14.22
N ALA A 610 -16.28 6.93 13.90
CA ALA A 610 -16.59 6.48 12.55
C ALA A 610 -18.07 6.67 12.21
N LEU A 611 -18.36 7.19 11.02
CA LEU A 611 -19.70 7.36 10.45
C LEU A 611 -20.13 6.15 9.60
N GLY A 612 -19.16 5.35 9.15
CA GLY A 612 -19.34 4.32 8.14
C GLY A 612 -19.38 4.88 6.71
N VAL A 613 -19.06 4.04 5.76
CA VAL A 613 -18.89 4.39 4.36
C VAL A 613 -20.07 3.89 3.52
N ARG A 614 -20.44 4.68 2.53
CA ARG A 614 -21.49 4.35 1.55
C ARG A 614 -21.01 4.63 0.15
N ASP A 615 -21.56 3.89 -0.80
CA ASP A 615 -21.49 4.23 -2.22
C ASP A 615 -22.06 5.64 -2.43
N PRO A 616 -21.28 6.59 -2.92
CA PRO A 616 -21.70 7.99 -3.05
C PRO A 616 -22.81 8.19 -4.07
N GLU A 617 -22.94 7.31 -5.07
CA GLU A 617 -23.92 7.41 -6.15
C GLU A 617 -25.23 6.67 -5.85
N ARG A 618 -25.15 5.49 -5.23
CA ARG A 618 -26.30 4.61 -4.94
C ARG A 618 -26.76 4.67 -3.50
N GLY A 619 -25.89 5.14 -2.58
CA GLY A 619 -26.19 5.12 -1.15
C GLY A 619 -26.12 3.72 -0.51
N THR A 620 -25.65 2.70 -1.25
CA THR A 620 -25.46 1.35 -0.73
C THR A 620 -24.42 1.36 0.38
N ASP A 621 -24.72 0.71 1.52
CA ASP A 621 -23.76 0.59 2.60
C ASP A 621 -22.54 -0.25 2.19
N VAL A 622 -21.35 0.20 2.56
CA VAL A 622 -20.14 -0.62 2.58
C VAL A 622 -20.03 -1.20 3.99
N ARG A 623 -19.85 -2.51 4.10
CA ARG A 623 -19.47 -3.11 5.38
C ARG A 623 -17.97 -2.90 5.56
N ASP A 624 -17.68 -1.83 6.27
CA ASP A 624 -16.34 -1.32 6.54
C ASP A 624 -15.87 -1.70 7.96
N SER A 625 -14.71 -1.20 8.36
CA SER A 625 -14.14 -1.43 9.69
C SER A 625 -14.55 -0.34 10.70
N ALA A 626 -15.73 0.26 10.58
CA ALA A 626 -16.21 1.21 11.58
C ALA A 626 -16.23 0.55 12.97
N ALA A 627 -15.62 1.18 13.96
CA ALA A 627 -15.36 0.67 15.31
C ALA A 627 -14.39 -0.53 15.40
N LEU A 628 -13.76 -0.93 14.32
CA LEU A 628 -12.67 -1.90 14.31
C LEU A 628 -11.36 -1.18 14.00
N ALA A 629 -10.38 -1.31 14.88
CA ALA A 629 -9.06 -0.72 14.69
C ALA A 629 -8.00 -1.81 14.61
N SER A 630 -6.85 -1.49 14.06
CA SER A 630 -5.70 -2.38 13.99
C SER A 630 -4.59 -1.87 14.89
N ILE A 631 -3.92 -2.78 15.62
CA ILE A 631 -2.77 -2.49 16.46
C ILE A 631 -1.53 -3.24 15.97
N ALA A 632 -0.37 -2.59 16.07
CA ALA A 632 0.93 -3.23 15.80
C ALA A 632 1.96 -2.85 16.86
N VAL A 633 2.99 -3.70 17.00
CA VAL A 633 4.15 -3.47 17.86
C VAL A 633 5.44 -3.55 17.05
N GLY A 634 6.32 -2.57 17.24
CA GLY A 634 7.67 -2.57 16.67
C GLY A 634 8.68 -3.28 17.58
N LYS A 635 9.81 -3.69 17.02
CA LYS A 635 10.92 -4.34 17.76
C LYS A 635 11.46 -3.50 18.91
N ASN A 636 11.29 -2.19 18.87
CA ASN A 636 11.68 -1.25 19.94
C ASN A 636 10.58 -1.04 20.99
N GLY A 637 9.46 -1.78 20.94
CA GLY A 637 8.33 -1.65 21.85
C GLY A 637 7.37 -0.50 21.53
N THR A 638 7.58 0.25 20.44
CA THR A 638 6.62 1.24 19.97
C THR A 638 5.32 0.54 19.55
N LEU A 639 4.19 1.06 20.02
CA LEU A 639 2.86 0.63 19.61
C LEU A 639 2.25 1.62 18.63
N ALA A 640 1.49 1.13 17.68
CA ALA A 640 0.74 1.92 16.71
C ALA A 640 -0.70 1.41 16.61
N VAL A 641 -1.67 2.32 16.55
CA VAL A 641 -3.09 2.02 16.32
C VAL A 641 -3.62 2.88 15.19
N THR A 642 -4.40 2.29 14.29
CA THR A 642 -5.09 2.97 13.19
C THR A 642 -6.56 2.60 13.13
N TRP A 643 -7.42 3.56 12.75
CA TRP A 643 -8.88 3.36 12.68
C TRP A 643 -9.55 4.35 11.73
N GLN A 644 -10.82 4.10 11.38
CA GLN A 644 -11.68 5.05 10.69
C GLN A 644 -12.17 6.14 11.64
N ASP A 645 -12.14 7.39 11.19
CA ASP A 645 -12.52 8.51 12.03
C ASP A 645 -12.99 9.74 11.23
N SER A 646 -14.10 10.31 11.63
CA SER A 646 -14.69 11.46 10.95
C SER A 646 -14.28 12.83 11.51
N ARG A 647 -13.43 12.87 12.56
CA ARG A 647 -12.99 14.13 13.19
C ARG A 647 -12.29 15.10 12.24
N PHE A 648 -11.54 14.57 11.26
CA PHE A 648 -10.77 15.35 10.29
C PHE A 648 -11.62 16.01 9.21
N SER A 649 -12.88 15.61 9.11
CA SER A 649 -13.88 16.15 8.17
C SER A 649 -15.01 16.89 8.88
N SER A 650 -14.87 17.18 10.16
CA SER A 650 -15.93 17.72 11.03
C SER A 650 -17.22 16.88 10.98
N GLY A 651 -17.08 15.55 10.93
CA GLY A 651 -18.19 14.59 10.92
C GLY A 651 -18.95 14.51 9.60
N THR A 652 -18.31 14.79 8.47
CA THR A 652 -18.95 14.64 7.15
C THR A 652 -18.63 13.30 6.48
N ARG A 653 -17.44 12.76 6.70
CA ARG A 653 -16.94 11.49 6.14
C ARG A 653 -15.80 10.92 6.98
N ASP A 654 -15.55 9.63 6.84
CA ASP A 654 -14.44 8.97 7.50
C ASP A 654 -13.12 9.19 6.74
N GLY A 655 -12.06 9.39 7.49
CA GLY A 655 -10.67 9.32 7.08
C GLY A 655 -9.95 8.29 7.95
N ILE A 656 -8.64 8.15 7.76
CA ILE A 656 -7.81 7.23 8.53
C ILE A 656 -7.06 7.99 9.61
N ALA A 657 -7.32 7.60 10.87
CA ALA A 657 -6.65 8.11 12.06
C ALA A 657 -5.49 7.19 12.47
N PHE A 658 -4.49 7.78 13.08
CA PHE A 658 -3.33 7.10 13.64
C PHE A 658 -2.95 7.68 15.01
N SER A 659 -2.57 6.82 15.94
CA SER A 659 -1.97 7.16 17.21
C SER A 659 -0.85 6.19 17.56
N ARG A 660 0.14 6.63 18.34
CA ARG A 660 1.27 5.80 18.77
C ARG A 660 1.56 5.97 20.25
N SER A 661 2.18 4.94 20.82
CA SER A 661 2.75 4.95 22.17
C SER A 661 4.21 4.51 22.11
N THR A 662 5.06 5.17 22.89
CA THR A 662 6.50 4.83 23.02
C THR A 662 6.87 4.37 24.44
N ASP A 663 5.88 4.21 25.31
CA ASP A 663 6.02 3.81 26.70
C ASP A 663 5.25 2.51 27.04
N GLY A 664 5.06 1.66 26.02
CA GLY A 664 4.38 0.37 26.16
C GLY A 664 2.87 0.48 26.35
N GLY A 665 2.22 1.53 25.84
CA GLY A 665 0.77 1.71 25.90
C GLY A 665 0.25 2.44 27.13
N LEU A 666 1.15 3.05 27.91
CA LEU A 666 0.75 3.85 29.09
C LEU A 666 0.22 5.22 28.69
N THR A 667 0.83 5.84 27.67
CA THR A 667 0.35 7.10 27.07
C THR A 667 0.35 7.02 25.56
N TRP A 668 -0.51 7.82 24.92
CA TRP A 668 -0.75 7.79 23.49
C TRP A 668 -0.70 9.19 22.87
N SER A 669 -0.19 9.29 21.64
CA SER A 669 -0.20 10.55 20.91
C SER A 669 -1.62 10.97 20.55
N PHE A 670 -1.85 12.28 20.35
CA PHE A 670 -3.10 12.73 19.74
C PHE A 670 -3.26 12.11 18.35
N PRO A 671 -4.52 11.78 17.94
CA PRO A 671 -4.80 11.24 16.61
C PRO A 671 -4.37 12.21 15.51
N VAL A 672 -3.70 11.67 14.48
CA VAL A 672 -3.36 12.40 13.26
C VAL A 672 -4.00 11.72 12.05
N ARG A 673 -4.29 12.50 10.99
CA ARG A 673 -4.83 11.97 9.74
C ARG A 673 -3.72 11.35 8.88
N VAL A 674 -3.95 10.13 8.38
CA VAL A 674 -3.00 9.39 7.53
C VAL A 674 -3.28 9.55 6.04
N ASN A 675 -4.55 9.44 5.62
CA ASN A 675 -4.90 9.51 4.20
C ASN A 675 -4.65 10.91 3.61
N SER A 676 -3.98 10.98 2.44
CA SER A 676 -3.62 12.24 1.80
C SER A 676 -4.85 12.99 1.27
N VAL A 677 -5.82 12.26 0.71
CA VAL A 677 -7.02 12.84 0.10
C VAL A 677 -8.13 12.94 1.14
N ALA A 678 -8.40 14.16 1.61
CA ALA A 678 -9.46 14.44 2.58
C ALA A 678 -10.88 14.51 1.98
N GLY A 679 -10.97 14.62 0.65
CA GLY A 679 -12.23 14.87 -0.08
C GLY A 679 -13.10 13.64 -0.27
N VAL A 680 -12.58 12.44 -0.06
CA VAL A 680 -13.27 11.16 -0.23
C VAL A 680 -13.20 10.34 1.06
N PRO A 681 -14.17 9.43 1.31
CA PRO A 681 -14.08 8.52 2.44
C PRO A 681 -12.95 7.51 2.27
N ALA A 682 -12.26 7.21 3.37
CA ALA A 682 -11.24 6.16 3.45
C ALA A 682 -11.63 5.18 4.55
N PHE A 683 -11.39 3.88 4.34
CA PHE A 683 -11.94 2.83 5.19
C PHE A 683 -11.07 1.58 5.31
N SER A 684 -11.39 0.74 6.29
CA SER A 684 -10.76 -0.54 6.62
C SER A 684 -9.22 -0.44 6.70
N PRO A 685 -8.67 0.38 7.62
CA PRO A 685 -7.23 0.50 7.74
C PRO A 685 -6.61 -0.67 8.51
N THR A 686 -5.37 -1.03 8.15
CA THR A 686 -4.51 -1.91 8.96
C THR A 686 -3.09 -1.35 9.07
N VAL A 687 -2.42 -1.60 10.20
CA VAL A 687 -1.09 -1.05 10.50
C VAL A 687 -0.06 -2.16 10.70
N ALA A 688 1.17 -1.92 10.24
CA ALA A 688 2.36 -2.69 10.60
C ALA A 688 3.53 -1.75 10.90
N ILE A 689 4.50 -2.24 11.66
CA ILE A 689 5.75 -1.53 11.94
C ILE A 689 6.90 -2.42 11.45
N ARG A 690 7.72 -1.90 10.53
CA ARG A 690 8.92 -2.60 10.06
C ARG A 690 10.00 -2.63 11.12
N ASP A 691 11.01 -3.48 10.91
CA ASP A 691 12.18 -3.63 11.80
C ASP A 691 12.97 -2.33 11.99
N ASP A 692 12.96 -1.43 11.01
CA ASP A 692 13.61 -0.11 11.08
C ASP A 692 12.75 0.95 11.78
N GLY A 693 11.57 0.58 12.30
CA GLY A 693 10.64 1.47 12.97
C GLY A 693 9.68 2.23 12.04
N THR A 694 9.75 2.02 10.73
CA THR A 694 8.84 2.65 9.76
C THR A 694 7.42 2.11 9.94
N PHE A 695 6.45 2.99 10.11
CA PHE A 695 5.01 2.67 10.12
C PHE A 695 4.53 2.49 8.68
N GLY A 696 3.71 1.47 8.45
CA GLY A 696 2.94 1.28 7.23
C GLY A 696 1.46 1.15 7.57
N ILE A 697 0.59 1.81 6.81
CA ILE A 697 -0.86 1.73 6.97
C ILE A 697 -1.48 1.54 5.59
N THR A 698 -2.17 0.43 5.39
CA THR A 698 -2.99 0.22 4.18
C THR A 698 -4.44 0.56 4.47
N TYR A 699 -5.14 1.06 3.45
CA TYR A 699 -6.56 1.41 3.51
C TYR A 699 -7.16 1.52 2.12
N TYR A 700 -8.47 1.34 2.02
CA TYR A 700 -9.23 1.56 0.78
C TYR A 700 -9.80 2.98 0.73
N ASP A 701 -9.98 3.52 -0.49
CA ASP A 701 -10.74 4.75 -0.71
C ASP A 701 -11.34 4.83 -2.12
N PHE A 702 -12.16 5.87 -2.36
CA PHE A 702 -12.89 6.12 -3.59
C PHE A 702 -12.33 7.30 -4.40
N ARG A 703 -11.05 7.65 -4.26
CA ARG A 703 -10.49 8.85 -4.92
C ARG A 703 -10.53 8.79 -6.45
N ASN A 704 -10.57 7.60 -7.02
CA ASN A 704 -10.69 7.37 -8.46
C ASN A 704 -12.11 6.98 -8.89
N ASN A 705 -13.11 7.02 -7.99
CA ASN A 705 -14.50 6.79 -8.36
C ASN A 705 -15.03 7.89 -9.25
N THR A 706 -15.99 7.55 -10.10
CA THR A 706 -16.66 8.46 -11.04
C THR A 706 -18.14 8.57 -10.69
N SER A 707 -18.83 9.53 -11.29
CA SER A 707 -20.29 9.65 -11.14
C SER A 707 -21.11 8.61 -11.91
N ASP A 708 -20.46 7.59 -12.48
CA ASP A 708 -21.13 6.46 -13.12
C ASP A 708 -21.68 5.51 -12.05
N PRO A 709 -23.02 5.45 -11.86
CA PRO A 709 -23.59 4.60 -10.83
C PRO A 709 -23.51 3.09 -11.16
N SER A 710 -23.01 2.67 -12.31
CA SER A 710 -22.87 1.26 -12.65
C SER A 710 -21.67 0.60 -11.96
N MET A 711 -20.71 1.38 -11.47
CA MET A 711 -19.48 0.90 -10.82
C MET A 711 -19.17 1.71 -9.56
N LEU A 712 -18.49 1.10 -8.59
CA LEU A 712 -17.92 1.78 -7.43
C LEU A 712 -16.41 1.56 -7.43
N GLN A 713 -15.69 2.44 -8.12
CA GLN A 713 -14.25 2.33 -8.27
C GLN A 713 -13.53 2.57 -6.95
N THR A 714 -12.77 1.58 -6.54
CA THR A 714 -12.09 1.51 -5.25
C THR A 714 -10.63 1.19 -5.44
N ASP A 715 -9.77 1.81 -4.65
CA ASP A 715 -8.32 1.58 -4.66
C ASP A 715 -7.82 1.23 -3.26
N LEU A 716 -6.73 0.45 -3.20
CA LEU A 716 -5.98 0.19 -1.98
C LEU A 716 -4.68 0.98 -1.99
N TRP A 717 -4.41 1.67 -0.89
CA TRP A 717 -3.24 2.53 -0.69
C TRP A 717 -2.39 2.05 0.47
N LEU A 718 -1.10 2.33 0.43
CA LEU A 718 -0.16 2.17 1.54
C LEU A 718 0.45 3.53 1.87
N ALA A 719 0.18 4.05 3.05
CA ALA A 719 0.87 5.19 3.63
C ALA A 719 2.03 4.72 4.51
N GLN A 720 3.19 5.37 4.40
CA GLN A 720 4.42 5.04 5.13
C GLN A 720 4.95 6.27 5.86
N SER A 721 5.47 6.09 7.08
CA SER A 721 6.07 7.16 7.88
C SER A 721 7.16 6.62 8.81
N ALA A 722 8.28 7.33 8.91
CA ALA A 722 9.33 7.02 9.88
C ALA A 722 9.09 7.68 11.26
N ASP A 723 8.29 8.74 11.30
CA ASP A 723 8.09 9.57 12.49
C ASP A 723 6.63 9.64 12.96
N GLY A 724 5.70 9.01 12.22
CA GLY A 724 4.26 9.06 12.48
C GLY A 724 3.60 10.42 12.21
N MET A 725 4.34 11.37 11.63
CA MET A 725 3.88 12.72 11.32
C MET A 725 4.03 13.04 9.83
N THR A 726 5.17 12.68 9.24
CA THR A 726 5.45 12.88 7.82
C THR A 726 5.12 11.58 7.08
N TRP A 727 4.13 11.62 6.22
CA TRP A 727 3.63 10.45 5.50
C TRP A 727 3.92 10.52 4.02
N ARG A 728 4.08 9.36 3.42
CA ARG A 728 4.19 9.14 1.99
C ARG A 728 3.26 8.01 1.59
N GLU A 729 2.50 8.17 0.52
CA GLU A 729 1.52 7.20 0.04
C GLU A 729 2.00 6.50 -1.23
N SER A 730 1.69 5.23 -1.35
CA SER A 730 1.91 4.42 -2.55
C SER A 730 0.62 3.72 -2.93
N HIS A 731 0.31 3.63 -4.21
CA HIS A 731 -0.81 2.85 -4.71
C HIS A 731 -0.46 1.36 -4.70
N VAL A 732 -1.28 0.56 -4.06
CA VAL A 732 -1.08 -0.89 -4.01
C VAL A 732 -1.81 -1.56 -5.16
N THR A 733 -3.10 -1.28 -5.34
CA THR A 733 -3.91 -1.86 -6.42
C THR A 733 -5.19 -1.05 -6.66
N GLY A 734 -5.79 -1.21 -7.81
CA GLY A 734 -7.04 -0.56 -8.22
C GLY A 734 -6.89 0.22 -9.52
N PRO A 735 -7.94 0.93 -9.95
CA PRO A 735 -9.28 0.80 -9.39
C PRO A 735 -9.93 -0.55 -9.73
N PHE A 736 -10.72 -1.07 -8.81
CA PHE A 736 -11.59 -2.23 -8.99
C PHE A 736 -13.03 -1.87 -8.59
N ASP A 737 -14.01 -2.59 -9.13
CA ASP A 737 -15.43 -2.31 -8.89
C ASP A 737 -15.94 -2.97 -7.60
N LEU A 738 -16.00 -2.22 -6.50
CA LEU A 738 -16.52 -2.72 -5.22
C LEU A 738 -18.01 -3.12 -5.28
N SER A 739 -18.78 -2.59 -6.24
CA SER A 739 -20.23 -2.85 -6.32
C SER A 739 -20.60 -4.32 -6.56
N ILE A 740 -19.66 -5.13 -7.06
CA ILE A 740 -19.84 -6.56 -7.27
C ILE A 740 -19.39 -7.43 -6.09
N ALA A 741 -18.82 -6.84 -5.04
CA ALA A 741 -18.45 -7.59 -3.84
C ALA A 741 -19.63 -8.36 -3.24
N PRO A 742 -19.40 -9.42 -2.45
CA PRO A 742 -20.46 -10.05 -1.67
C PRO A 742 -21.19 -9.02 -0.82
N ASN A 743 -22.51 -9.09 -0.79
CA ASN A 743 -23.31 -8.27 0.12
C ASN A 743 -23.57 -9.05 1.42
N ALA A 744 -22.89 -8.67 2.47
CA ALA A 744 -23.02 -9.23 3.81
C ALA A 744 -23.42 -8.12 4.80
N GLN A 745 -24.61 -7.55 4.60
CA GLN A 745 -25.14 -6.34 5.25
C GLN A 745 -24.36 -5.08 4.86
N GLY A 746 -23.95 -4.99 3.62
CA GLY A 746 -23.12 -4.02 2.94
C GLY A 746 -22.13 -4.70 2.01
N LEU A 747 -21.58 -3.96 1.05
CA LEU A 747 -20.53 -4.45 0.15
C LEU A 747 -19.30 -4.83 0.99
N PHE A 748 -18.81 -6.07 0.85
CA PHE A 748 -17.91 -6.64 1.84
C PHE A 748 -16.63 -7.24 1.23
N LEU A 749 -15.48 -6.73 1.66
CA LEU A 749 -14.16 -7.29 1.38
C LEU A 749 -13.53 -7.94 2.62
N GLY A 750 -14.07 -7.64 3.79
CA GLY A 750 -13.60 -8.09 5.09
C GLY A 750 -13.71 -6.98 6.12
N ASP A 751 -13.93 -7.36 7.35
CA ASP A 751 -13.90 -6.45 8.50
C ASP A 751 -12.45 -5.98 8.80
N TYR A 752 -11.47 -6.68 8.24
CA TYR A 752 -10.03 -6.39 8.30
C TYR A 752 -9.31 -6.97 7.08
N HIS A 753 -8.07 -6.57 6.89
CA HIS A 753 -7.09 -7.17 6.01
C HIS A 753 -5.71 -7.06 6.66
N ALA A 754 -4.69 -7.72 6.11
CA ALA A 754 -3.39 -7.76 6.75
C ALA A 754 -2.34 -6.89 6.06
N LEU A 755 -1.40 -6.41 6.87
CA LEU A 755 -0.15 -5.82 6.43
C LEU A 755 0.99 -6.42 7.27
N ALA A 756 1.99 -6.97 6.61
CA ALA A 756 3.20 -7.48 7.25
C ALA A 756 4.45 -6.85 6.63
N SER A 757 5.65 -7.21 7.07
CA SER A 757 6.89 -6.71 6.47
C SER A 757 7.99 -7.77 6.43
N ILE A 758 8.81 -7.72 5.37
CA ILE A 758 10.04 -8.52 5.20
C ILE A 758 11.18 -7.53 4.93
N GLY A 759 12.07 -7.38 5.90
CA GLY A 759 13.14 -6.38 5.82
C GLY A 759 12.59 -4.96 5.61
N THR A 760 12.90 -4.34 4.48
CA THR A 760 12.43 -3.00 4.11
C THR A 760 11.18 -3.00 3.22
N THR A 761 10.56 -4.15 2.97
CA THR A 761 9.40 -4.31 2.09
C THR A 761 8.15 -4.56 2.93
N PHE A 762 7.08 -3.81 2.70
CA PHE A 762 5.75 -4.13 3.22
C PHE A 762 5.08 -5.18 2.33
N VAL A 763 4.31 -6.05 2.95
CA VAL A 763 3.55 -7.13 2.30
C VAL A 763 2.06 -6.95 2.63
N PRO A 764 1.33 -6.14 1.86
CA PRO A 764 -0.13 -6.09 1.95
C PRO A 764 -0.74 -7.44 1.57
N PHE A 765 -1.72 -7.90 2.36
CA PHE A 765 -2.49 -9.10 2.07
C PHE A 765 -3.97 -8.75 2.18
N TYR A 766 -4.65 -8.71 1.04
CA TYR A 766 -5.91 -7.99 0.89
C TYR A 766 -6.84 -8.67 -0.10
N VAL A 767 -8.10 -8.23 -0.09
CA VAL A 767 -9.14 -8.66 -1.04
C VAL A 767 -9.44 -7.54 -2.03
N LYS A 768 -9.63 -7.89 -3.27
CA LYS A 768 -10.26 -7.04 -4.29
C LYS A 768 -11.24 -7.83 -5.13
N THR A 769 -12.16 -7.13 -5.77
CA THR A 769 -13.13 -7.74 -6.69
C THR A 769 -12.51 -8.07 -8.04
N ASN A 770 -13.06 -9.06 -8.70
CA ASN A 770 -12.76 -9.46 -10.08
C ASN A 770 -13.77 -8.79 -11.02
N ASN A 771 -13.42 -7.65 -11.57
CA ASN A 771 -14.33 -6.81 -12.37
C ASN A 771 -15.11 -7.64 -13.41
N GLY A 772 -16.44 -7.55 -13.33
CA GLY A 772 -17.36 -8.24 -14.26
C GLY A 772 -17.56 -9.73 -13.98
N ASP A 773 -16.86 -10.34 -13.04
CA ASP A 773 -17.02 -11.78 -12.72
C ASP A 773 -17.89 -12.01 -11.47
N LEU A 774 -19.18 -12.25 -11.68
CA LEU A 774 -20.11 -12.56 -10.60
C LEU A 774 -20.01 -14.01 -10.10
N ALA A 775 -19.31 -14.89 -10.82
CA ALA A 775 -19.09 -16.27 -10.40
C ALA A 775 -17.84 -16.43 -9.53
N ASN A 776 -16.91 -15.46 -9.61
CA ASN A 776 -15.74 -15.33 -8.77
C ASN A 776 -15.58 -13.84 -8.37
N ARG A 777 -16.37 -13.38 -7.40
CA ARG A 777 -16.53 -11.95 -7.11
C ARG A 777 -15.27 -11.31 -6.52
N THR A 778 -14.55 -12.04 -5.66
CA THR A 778 -13.40 -11.56 -4.92
C THR A 778 -12.31 -12.61 -4.83
N ASP A 779 -11.06 -12.18 -4.87
CA ASP A 779 -9.87 -13.00 -4.60
C ASP A 779 -8.96 -12.33 -3.57
N VAL A 780 -8.13 -13.16 -2.93
CA VAL A 780 -7.09 -12.70 -1.98
C VAL A 780 -5.76 -12.54 -2.71
N PHE A 781 -5.11 -11.41 -2.48
CA PHE A 781 -3.83 -11.05 -3.08
C PHE A 781 -2.76 -10.75 -2.05
N ALA A 782 -1.52 -11.14 -2.35
CA ALA A 782 -0.33 -10.67 -1.68
C ALA A 782 0.38 -9.63 -2.56
N GLY A 783 0.60 -8.43 -2.04
CA GLY A 783 1.43 -7.39 -2.67
C GLY A 783 2.83 -7.37 -2.08
N ARG A 784 3.74 -6.64 -2.72
CA ARG A 784 5.06 -6.30 -2.17
C ARG A 784 5.34 -4.85 -2.48
N VAL A 785 5.53 -4.01 -1.47
CA VAL A 785 5.81 -2.58 -1.62
C VAL A 785 7.14 -2.26 -0.99
N SER A 786 8.15 -2.03 -1.84
CA SER A 786 9.50 -1.68 -1.38
C SER A 786 9.60 -0.19 -1.01
N SER A 787 10.60 0.16 -0.20
CA SER A 787 10.85 1.57 0.19
C SER A 787 11.36 2.46 -0.96
N ALA A 788 11.72 1.88 -2.10
CA ALA A 788 12.15 2.60 -3.30
C ALA A 788 10.92 2.97 -4.14
N GLY A 789 10.38 4.12 -3.85
CA GLY A 789 9.42 4.93 -4.58
C GLY A 789 8.63 4.34 -5.74
N THR A 790 7.38 4.03 -5.51
CA THR A 790 6.42 3.74 -6.56
C THR A 790 5.62 5.00 -6.88
N SER A 791 5.64 5.43 -8.14
CA SER A 791 4.71 6.43 -8.68
C SER A 791 3.42 5.75 -9.10
N VAL A 792 2.29 6.40 -8.83
CA VAL A 792 0.96 5.87 -9.14
C VAL A 792 0.39 6.57 -10.35
N LYS A 793 -0.28 5.82 -11.24
CA LYS A 793 -1.18 6.38 -12.25
C LYS A 793 -2.63 6.27 -11.81
N SER A 794 -3.33 7.40 -11.86
CA SER A 794 -4.80 7.45 -11.87
C SER A 794 -5.31 6.99 -13.26
N ALA A 795 -6.34 6.16 -13.28
CA ALA A 795 -6.98 5.69 -14.51
C ALA A 795 -7.86 6.75 -15.22
N ALA A 796 -8.09 7.88 -14.58
CA ALA A 796 -8.84 9.01 -15.14
C ALA A 796 -7.87 10.10 -15.58
N GLY A 797 -7.44 10.06 -16.84
CA GLY A 797 -6.90 11.21 -17.58
C GLY A 797 -5.70 11.93 -16.96
N ASN A 798 -4.51 11.61 -17.44
CA ASN A 798 -3.31 12.48 -17.53
C ASN A 798 -2.74 13.15 -16.27
N THR A 799 -2.83 12.59 -15.09
CA THR A 799 -2.00 13.04 -13.98
C THR A 799 -1.37 11.85 -13.25
N SER A 800 -0.05 11.70 -13.38
CA SER A 800 0.73 10.86 -12.48
C SER A 800 0.68 11.50 -11.09
N VAL A 801 0.03 10.87 -10.13
CA VAL A 801 0.12 11.27 -8.73
C VAL A 801 1.34 10.56 -8.14
N GLU A 802 2.43 11.30 -7.97
CA GLU A 802 3.55 10.83 -7.14
C GLU A 802 3.11 10.62 -5.69
N ALA A 803 3.87 9.79 -4.98
CA ALA A 803 3.78 9.70 -3.54
C ALA A 803 4.05 11.09 -2.92
N ALA A 804 3.02 11.90 -2.77
CA ALA A 804 3.13 13.18 -2.11
C ALA A 804 3.56 12.93 -0.65
N THR A 805 4.59 13.61 -0.19
CA THR A 805 4.93 13.63 1.22
C THR A 805 4.15 14.77 1.87
N TRP A 806 3.42 14.48 2.92
CA TRP A 806 2.67 15.49 3.67
C TRP A 806 2.92 15.36 5.18
N ILE A 807 2.79 16.48 5.88
CA ILE A 807 2.80 16.49 7.34
C ILE A 807 1.36 16.26 7.80
N ALA A 808 1.14 15.24 8.62
CA ALA A 808 -0.17 14.92 9.16
C ALA A 808 -0.66 16.06 10.07
N GLU A 809 -1.91 16.48 9.87
CA GLU A 809 -2.57 17.39 10.78
C GLU A 809 -2.96 16.65 12.06
N ALA A 810 -2.50 17.15 13.20
CA ALA A 810 -3.01 16.72 14.48
C ALA A 810 -4.48 17.16 14.62
N ALA A 811 -5.34 16.27 15.10
CA ALA A 811 -6.72 16.64 15.35
C ALA A 811 -6.79 17.74 16.41
N ALA A 812 -7.41 18.87 16.06
CA ALA A 812 -7.82 19.84 17.07
C ALA A 812 -8.87 19.19 18.01
N PRO A 813 -8.99 19.61 19.28
CA PRO A 813 -10.09 19.19 20.12
C PRO A 813 -11.41 19.46 19.40
N TRP A 814 -12.12 18.39 19.03
CA TRP A 814 -13.39 18.47 18.31
C TRP A 814 -14.49 17.80 19.10
N VAL A 815 -15.57 18.50 19.30
CA VAL A 815 -16.80 17.98 19.90
C VAL A 815 -17.84 17.88 18.77
N PRO A 816 -18.34 16.68 18.45
CA PRO A 816 -19.35 16.53 17.42
C PRO A 816 -20.61 17.35 17.70
N ALA A 817 -21.16 17.99 16.67
CA ALA A 817 -22.47 18.62 16.73
C ALA A 817 -23.57 17.58 17.02
N PRO A 818 -24.73 17.93 17.57
CA PRO A 818 -25.77 16.97 17.97
C PRO A 818 -26.24 16.04 16.85
N ASP A 819 -26.35 16.53 15.62
CA ASP A 819 -26.72 15.75 14.45
C ASP A 819 -25.61 14.75 14.07
N VAL A 820 -24.34 15.14 14.18
CA VAL A 820 -23.19 14.25 13.98
C VAL A 820 -23.15 13.18 15.08
N GLN A 821 -23.39 13.56 16.34
CA GLN A 821 -23.48 12.61 17.46
C GLN A 821 -24.57 11.57 17.21
N GLN A 822 -25.73 11.98 16.69
CA GLN A 822 -26.81 11.06 16.35
C GLN A 822 -26.37 10.08 15.26
N ARG A 823 -25.71 10.55 14.19
CA ARG A 823 -25.20 9.68 13.13
C ARG A 823 -24.14 8.69 13.65
N LEU A 824 -23.20 9.13 14.48
CA LEU A 824 -22.20 8.28 15.12
C LEU A 824 -22.86 7.17 15.96
N ARG A 825 -23.90 7.49 16.73
CA ARG A 825 -24.67 6.51 17.51
C ARG A 825 -25.41 5.53 16.60
N SER A 826 -26.00 6.01 15.51
CA SER A 826 -26.67 5.13 14.55
C SER A 826 -25.69 4.17 13.89
N THR A 827 -24.48 4.62 13.55
CA THR A 827 -23.43 3.75 13.02
C THR A 827 -22.97 2.74 14.07
N THR A 828 -22.74 3.18 15.31
CA THR A 828 -22.40 2.29 16.43
C THR A 828 -23.47 1.22 16.62
N GLN A 829 -24.75 1.62 16.63
CA GLN A 829 -25.86 0.68 16.76
C GLN A 829 -25.90 -0.31 15.58
N ARG A 830 -25.74 0.17 14.36
CA ARG A 830 -25.66 -0.70 13.18
C ARG A 830 -24.50 -1.71 13.27
N VAL A 831 -23.30 -1.27 13.69
CA VAL A 831 -22.15 -2.18 13.89
C VAL A 831 -22.50 -3.27 14.89
N LEU A 832 -23.13 -2.92 16.01
CA LEU A 832 -23.53 -3.88 17.04
C LEU A 832 -24.65 -4.81 16.56
N GLU A 833 -25.61 -4.33 15.78
CA GLU A 833 -26.70 -5.12 15.18
C GLU A 833 -26.15 -6.07 14.11
N VAL A 834 -25.25 -5.60 13.22
CA VAL A 834 -24.56 -6.44 12.23
C VAL A 834 -23.84 -7.59 12.93
N ARG A 835 -23.23 -7.33 14.09
CA ARG A 835 -22.55 -8.36 14.89
C ARG A 835 -23.52 -9.33 15.58
N ARG A 836 -24.63 -8.83 16.11
CA ARG A 836 -25.65 -9.66 16.77
C ARG A 836 -26.44 -10.53 15.80
N PHE A 837 -26.74 -10.04 14.61
CA PHE A 837 -27.63 -10.70 13.64
C PHE A 837 -26.91 -11.19 12.38
N GLY A 838 -25.66 -10.81 12.17
CA GLY A 838 -24.87 -11.18 10.99
C GLY A 838 -24.40 -12.64 10.97
N HIS A 839 -24.76 -13.41 11.97
CA HIS A 839 -24.47 -14.85 12.09
C HIS A 839 -25.74 -15.72 12.03
N GLY A 840 -26.78 -15.25 11.32
CA GLY A 840 -28.02 -15.98 11.09
C GLY A 840 -29.23 -15.46 11.86
N GLY A 841 -29.12 -14.36 12.61
CA GLY A 841 -30.27 -13.75 13.31
C GLY A 841 -31.11 -12.88 12.39
N ILE A 842 -32.45 -12.90 12.58
CA ILE A 842 -33.41 -12.07 11.83
C ILE A 842 -33.30 -10.64 12.36
N VAL A 843 -32.96 -9.65 11.49
CA VAL A 843 -33.05 -8.23 11.82
C VAL A 843 -34.52 -7.83 11.91
N PRO A 844 -35.06 -7.43 13.08
CA PRO A 844 -36.45 -6.97 13.17
C PRO A 844 -36.57 -5.63 12.43
N GLY A 845 -37.29 -5.63 11.28
CA GLY A 845 -37.79 -4.40 10.67
C GLY A 845 -37.31 -4.04 9.27
N THR A 846 -36.58 -4.87 8.54
CA THR A 846 -36.37 -4.68 7.10
C THR A 846 -37.44 -5.43 6.31
N THR A 847 -38.56 -4.79 6.09
CA THR A 847 -39.41 -5.11 4.93
C THR A 847 -38.81 -4.41 3.73
N GLU A 848 -38.65 -5.09 2.60
CA GLU A 848 -38.07 -4.70 1.32
C GLU A 848 -38.35 -3.27 0.87
#